data_fed33c6ef5791c69e9ec3cadbfc27447
#
_entry.id   fed33c6ef5791c69e9ec3cadbfc27447
#
_cell.length_a   1.000
_cell.length_b   1.000
_cell.length_c   1.000
_cell.angle_alpha   90.00
_cell.angle_beta   90.00
_cell.angle_gamma   90.00
#
_symmetry.space_group_name_H-M   'P 1'
#
loop_
_entity.id
_entity.type
_entity.pdbx_description
1 polymer ?
#
loop_
_entity_poly.entity_id
_entity_poly.type
_entity_poly.pdbx_seq_one_letter_code
_entity_poly.pdbx_strand_id
1 'polypeptide(L)'
;MKIVEVIKKCAKNPIPIGILFCVFNWIYFFLAFMLCGVSILDFGRGMNVQFMLIVNLNLLIPVCATILYIKNKTYRNFERVFRLFFGIELPLVILCVLRIFLLREITPFMFVILLSIIVAVLVQVAEYYKIKRLKNPKVIALGYETTAILGVYGFILSSFFVLPFLLSMLISFLSFDWFNELISAFSYEYLYELPAIIMSTLIICLLLGLFLLVILSPFISVVLYIKNFIKYTKRLADKRIFAVFAVLYVFVLALLSIQPSEVKISDNIQKYRQISGYEEKIEFAKNTFKNKEFIYKKILGDKYIAKYKYFADKTYSGVEDLHDRDGVGQIYQRVFNVMAFPFMYNGEFNPSSANIDYQEIFDDNIQSAQKQKIRKALYSTLFRSDISALALDKDAKSVLLKSRKTEVFTNPDSPVARVNITEEYFNTDTTDKEVFYYLTLPQGSVVVDLKLGKELEYQGEISTKGAARKTYEQQVVNRHDPALLEKNGLRQYTLRVYPVQSKDSQKVSYSYITTIGKNGEVGLPDIYEKRNVYENRRTKYSYLVNKKTIKNVHSNIINTDLKTLPLPVCSYVQNNLYCYKETEVTAQPENKKIAMLLDTSYSNKISWEDFLENDSEYQKIKDKNVIDIYFFNDLVSKKIDLDNVTQYNIGKTKRLDAIKAVGKNYDIVIMLTDGDEYDDSKRSLSDINVPLYIIHADGKIPPYYNELSLSILKTNGKIANDIKDVINDYYIKQNLSGVYSDGDVILTKEAKTNAKIINNSDFTKFIYSKLIDDNIAKKDVSDISVLDEIHRIAKTQGIVTSYSSYIALVNMFQKETLKVNEESSDRYDANLQSGIDKIVNEGDGFVEDIQSVPEPEQWAMIILGTVLLLFIYMKRNVICKKD
;
A
#
# COMPACT_ATOMS: atom_id res chain seq x y z
N MET A 1 -60.73 0.25 -9.24
CA MET A 1 -61.57 -0.98 -9.45
C MET A 1 -60.91 -1.97 -10.43
N LYS A 2 -60.44 -1.60 -11.64
CA LYS A 2 -59.77 -2.51 -12.59
C LYS A 2 -58.52 -3.27 -12.03
N ILE A 3 -57.65 -2.60 -11.26
CA ILE A 3 -56.42 -3.21 -10.69
C ILE A 3 -56.76 -4.34 -9.71
N VAL A 4 -57.78 -4.13 -8.86
CA VAL A 4 -58.24 -5.17 -7.91
C VAL A 4 -58.83 -6.40 -8.63
N GLU A 5 -59.50 -6.17 -9.77
CA GLU A 5 -60.01 -7.24 -10.60
C GLU A 5 -58.91 -8.03 -11.31
N VAL A 6 -57.87 -7.34 -11.81
CA VAL A 6 -56.66 -7.99 -12.39
C VAL A 6 -55.97 -8.84 -11.31
N ILE A 7 -55.74 -8.32 -10.14
CA ILE A 7 -55.15 -9.04 -9.01
C ILE A 7 -55.98 -10.29 -8.65
N LYS A 8 -57.31 -10.14 -8.60
CA LYS A 8 -58.21 -11.27 -8.37
C LYS A 8 -58.17 -12.33 -9.49
N LYS A 9 -58.03 -11.88 -10.73
CA LYS A 9 -57.87 -12.78 -11.90
C LYS A 9 -56.56 -13.53 -11.89
N CYS A 10 -55.44 -12.82 -11.57
CA CYS A 10 -54.12 -13.43 -11.37
C CYS A 10 -54.09 -14.37 -10.18
N ALA A 11 -54.76 -14.05 -9.09
CA ALA A 11 -54.89 -14.94 -7.92
C ALA A 11 -55.61 -16.25 -8.23
N LYS A 12 -56.56 -16.22 -9.19
CA LYS A 12 -57.23 -17.41 -9.68
C LYS A 12 -56.35 -18.29 -10.59
N ASN A 13 -55.48 -17.68 -11.37
CA ASN A 13 -54.54 -18.39 -12.25
C ASN A 13 -53.12 -17.81 -12.09
N PRO A 14 -52.32 -18.33 -11.17
CA PRO A 14 -50.98 -17.82 -10.86
C PRO A 14 -49.89 -18.24 -11.85
N ILE A 15 -50.19 -19.12 -12.81
CA ILE A 15 -49.24 -19.68 -13.77
C ILE A 15 -48.47 -18.58 -14.55
N PRO A 16 -49.13 -17.53 -15.11
CA PRO A 16 -48.42 -16.48 -15.85
C PRO A 16 -47.41 -15.74 -15.01
N ILE A 17 -47.71 -15.49 -13.74
CA ILE A 17 -46.76 -14.84 -12.80
C ILE A 17 -45.60 -15.75 -12.47
N GLY A 18 -45.85 -17.05 -12.30
CA GLY A 18 -44.77 -18.01 -12.07
C GLY A 18 -43.83 -18.12 -13.29
N ILE A 19 -44.35 -18.03 -14.49
CA ILE A 19 -43.55 -17.99 -15.73
C ILE A 19 -42.74 -16.69 -15.80
N LEU A 20 -43.35 -15.55 -15.49
CA LEU A 20 -42.67 -14.27 -15.48
C LEU A 20 -41.45 -14.27 -14.51
N PHE A 21 -41.62 -14.83 -13.32
CA PHE A 21 -40.54 -14.95 -12.36
C PHE A 21 -39.44 -15.93 -12.81
N CYS A 22 -39.79 -17.02 -13.48
CA CYS A 22 -38.83 -17.93 -14.09
C CYS A 22 -38.03 -17.22 -15.22
N VAL A 23 -38.69 -16.42 -16.06
CA VAL A 23 -38.05 -15.64 -17.11
C VAL A 23 -37.09 -14.62 -16.48
N PHE A 24 -37.51 -13.92 -15.41
CA PHE A 24 -36.66 -13.03 -14.64
C PHE A 24 -35.40 -13.74 -14.13
N ASN A 25 -35.57 -14.91 -13.55
CA ASN A 25 -34.46 -15.70 -12.99
C ASN A 25 -33.43 -16.06 -14.06
N TRP A 26 -33.86 -16.44 -15.24
CA TRP A 26 -32.95 -16.79 -16.33
C TRP A 26 -32.26 -15.56 -16.91
N ILE A 27 -32.95 -14.44 -17.11
CA ILE A 27 -32.33 -13.17 -17.54
C ILE A 27 -31.30 -12.72 -16.48
N TYR A 28 -31.68 -12.75 -15.21
CA TYR A 28 -30.79 -12.40 -14.13
C TYR A 28 -29.56 -13.31 -14.10
N PHE A 29 -29.75 -14.64 -14.24
CA PHE A 29 -28.66 -15.61 -14.27
C PHE A 29 -27.67 -15.31 -15.39
N PHE A 30 -28.13 -15.05 -16.60
CA PHE A 30 -27.28 -14.72 -17.74
C PHE A 30 -26.55 -13.39 -17.54
N LEU A 31 -27.21 -12.36 -17.06
CA LEU A 31 -26.57 -11.08 -16.76
C LEU A 31 -25.52 -11.24 -15.64
N ALA A 32 -25.85 -11.91 -14.57
CA ALA A 32 -24.93 -12.18 -13.46
C ALA A 32 -23.74 -13.04 -13.92
N PHE A 33 -23.98 -14.03 -14.79
CA PHE A 33 -22.92 -14.86 -15.36
C PHE A 33 -21.99 -14.04 -16.26
N MET A 34 -22.51 -13.17 -17.13
CA MET A 34 -21.71 -12.30 -17.96
C MET A 34 -20.87 -11.33 -17.13
N LEU A 35 -21.43 -10.70 -16.11
CA LEU A 35 -20.72 -9.77 -15.23
C LEU A 35 -19.68 -10.46 -14.31
N CYS A 36 -20.02 -11.65 -13.82
CA CYS A 36 -19.18 -12.39 -12.88
C CYS A 36 -18.33 -13.46 -13.57
N GLY A 37 -18.65 -13.84 -14.81
CA GLY A 37 -18.03 -14.96 -15.52
C GLY A 37 -16.53 -14.75 -15.77
N VAL A 38 -16.11 -13.53 -16.05
CA VAL A 38 -14.69 -13.15 -16.16
C VAL A 38 -13.96 -13.44 -14.84
N SER A 39 -14.63 -13.15 -13.70
CA SER A 39 -14.07 -13.40 -12.37
C SER A 39 -13.96 -14.90 -12.05
N ILE A 40 -14.81 -15.74 -12.63
CA ILE A 40 -14.77 -17.21 -12.48
C ILE A 40 -13.60 -17.78 -13.29
N LEU A 41 -13.33 -17.23 -14.47
CA LEU A 41 -12.19 -17.61 -15.33
C LEU A 41 -10.84 -17.18 -14.72
N ASP A 42 -10.83 -16.15 -13.87
CA ASP A 42 -9.65 -15.68 -13.15
C ASP A 42 -9.32 -16.50 -11.87
N PHE A 43 -9.94 -17.64 -11.67
CA PHE A 43 -9.74 -18.51 -10.51
C PHE A 43 -8.28 -18.87 -10.21
N GLY A 44 -7.41 -18.88 -11.23
CA GLY A 44 -5.97 -19.12 -11.07
C GLY A 44 -5.15 -17.89 -10.66
N ARG A 45 -5.73 -16.69 -10.55
CA ARG A 45 -5.04 -15.41 -10.39
C ARG A 45 -5.20 -14.77 -9.01
N GLY A 46 -5.48 -15.56 -7.96
CA GLY A 46 -5.44 -15.08 -6.57
C GLY A 46 -6.71 -14.40 -6.06
N MET A 47 -7.87 -14.71 -6.63
CA MET A 47 -9.14 -14.27 -6.05
C MET A 47 -9.42 -14.97 -4.70
N ASN A 48 -9.96 -14.19 -3.76
CA ASN A 48 -10.37 -14.70 -2.46
C ASN A 48 -11.46 -15.78 -2.62
N VAL A 49 -11.21 -16.99 -2.10
CA VAL A 49 -12.15 -18.12 -2.14
C VAL A 49 -13.55 -17.72 -1.64
N GLN A 50 -13.61 -16.83 -0.65
CA GLN A 50 -14.87 -16.34 -0.07
C GLN A 50 -15.68 -15.49 -1.05
N PHE A 51 -15.02 -14.65 -1.84
CA PHE A 51 -15.68 -13.88 -2.90
C PHE A 51 -16.25 -14.81 -3.97
N MET A 52 -15.51 -15.83 -4.35
CA MET A 52 -15.97 -16.86 -5.28
C MET A 52 -17.19 -17.62 -4.77
N LEU A 53 -17.26 -17.92 -3.46
CA LEU A 53 -18.45 -18.55 -2.87
C LEU A 53 -19.68 -17.66 -2.98
N ILE A 54 -19.54 -16.34 -2.78
CA ILE A 54 -20.65 -15.39 -2.90
C ILE A 54 -21.12 -15.28 -4.34
N VAL A 55 -20.20 -15.20 -5.31
CA VAL A 55 -20.51 -15.17 -6.75
C VAL A 55 -21.26 -16.45 -7.15
N ASN A 56 -20.78 -17.62 -6.73
CA ASN A 56 -21.45 -18.88 -7.01
C ASN A 56 -22.83 -18.96 -6.33
N LEU A 57 -22.96 -18.49 -5.09
CA LEU A 57 -24.24 -18.42 -4.41
C LEU A 57 -25.22 -17.53 -5.17
N ASN A 58 -24.76 -16.37 -5.64
CA ASN A 58 -25.56 -15.45 -6.45
C ASN A 58 -26.11 -16.09 -7.72
N LEU A 59 -25.33 -16.95 -8.39
CA LEU A 59 -25.76 -17.70 -9.57
C LEU A 59 -26.67 -18.88 -9.22
N LEU A 60 -26.48 -19.52 -8.08
CA LEU A 60 -27.28 -20.68 -7.66
C LEU A 60 -28.69 -20.31 -7.19
N ILE A 61 -28.90 -19.12 -6.60
CA ILE A 61 -30.20 -18.68 -6.08
C ILE A 61 -31.31 -18.75 -7.13
N PRO A 62 -31.17 -18.11 -8.32
CA PRO A 62 -32.23 -18.12 -9.35
C PRO A 62 -32.45 -19.51 -9.93
N VAL A 63 -31.42 -20.35 -10.05
CA VAL A 63 -31.52 -21.73 -10.51
C VAL A 63 -32.31 -22.55 -9.50
N CYS A 64 -31.96 -22.47 -8.21
CA CYS A 64 -32.67 -23.18 -7.14
C CYS A 64 -34.13 -22.73 -7.04
N ALA A 65 -34.38 -21.41 -7.14
CA ALA A 65 -35.73 -20.86 -7.12
C ALA A 65 -36.57 -21.38 -8.30
N THR A 66 -36.02 -21.41 -9.51
CA THR A 66 -36.71 -21.98 -10.68
C THR A 66 -37.06 -23.47 -10.51
N ILE A 67 -36.13 -24.25 -9.97
CA ILE A 67 -36.38 -25.67 -9.63
C ILE A 67 -37.53 -25.81 -8.62
N LEU A 68 -37.58 -24.92 -7.61
CA LEU A 68 -38.66 -24.94 -6.62
C LEU A 68 -40.00 -24.49 -7.20
N TYR A 69 -40.04 -23.57 -8.13
CA TYR A 69 -41.26 -23.20 -8.86
C TYR A 69 -41.85 -24.41 -9.58
N ILE A 70 -41.04 -25.19 -10.27
CA ILE A 70 -41.48 -26.33 -11.08
C ILE A 70 -41.80 -27.55 -10.21
N LYS A 71 -40.83 -28.01 -9.39
CA LYS A 71 -40.88 -29.29 -8.66
C LYS A 71 -42.01 -29.34 -7.62
N ASN A 72 -42.22 -28.25 -6.88
CA ASN A 72 -43.22 -28.20 -5.80
C ASN A 72 -44.60 -27.73 -6.30
N LYS A 73 -44.82 -27.64 -7.60
CA LYS A 73 -46.05 -27.06 -8.19
C LYS A 73 -46.38 -25.69 -7.55
N THR A 74 -45.36 -24.93 -7.23
CA THR A 74 -45.49 -23.60 -6.60
C THR A 74 -46.30 -22.68 -7.48
N TYR A 75 -46.17 -22.80 -8.80
CA TYR A 75 -46.90 -22.05 -9.83
C TYR A 75 -48.44 -22.18 -9.72
N ARG A 76 -48.96 -23.14 -8.98
CA ARG A 76 -50.41 -23.30 -8.77
C ARG A 76 -50.99 -22.50 -7.61
N ASN A 77 -50.12 -21.85 -6.80
CA ASN A 77 -50.59 -21.10 -5.64
C ASN A 77 -49.95 -19.72 -5.60
N PHE A 78 -50.76 -18.70 -5.81
CA PHE A 78 -50.35 -17.29 -5.85
C PHE A 78 -49.54 -16.86 -4.59
N GLU A 79 -50.03 -17.22 -3.40
CA GLU A 79 -49.34 -16.85 -2.14
C GLU A 79 -47.95 -17.52 -2.03
N ARG A 80 -47.82 -18.76 -2.51
CA ARG A 80 -46.50 -19.43 -2.51
C ARG A 80 -45.54 -18.84 -3.53
N VAL A 81 -46.02 -18.46 -4.72
CA VAL A 81 -45.21 -17.78 -5.73
C VAL A 81 -44.64 -16.49 -5.19
N PHE A 82 -45.50 -15.64 -4.63
CA PHE A 82 -45.08 -14.33 -4.05
C PHE A 82 -44.13 -14.50 -2.86
N ARG A 83 -44.35 -15.47 -1.98
CA ARG A 83 -43.46 -15.73 -0.85
C ARG A 83 -42.08 -16.24 -1.29
N LEU A 84 -42.01 -17.06 -2.30
CA LEU A 84 -40.74 -17.57 -2.79
C LEU A 84 -39.93 -16.42 -3.41
N PHE A 85 -40.55 -15.65 -4.28
CA PHE A 85 -39.87 -14.56 -4.98
C PHE A 85 -39.52 -13.39 -4.04
N PHE A 86 -40.53 -12.68 -3.51
CA PHE A 86 -40.31 -11.49 -2.70
C PHE A 86 -39.90 -11.76 -1.25
N GLY A 87 -40.17 -12.94 -0.71
CA GLY A 87 -39.84 -13.28 0.66
C GLY A 87 -38.50 -14.01 0.84
N ILE A 88 -37.97 -14.65 -0.19
CA ILE A 88 -36.78 -15.48 -0.08
C ILE A 88 -35.75 -15.13 -1.15
N GLU A 89 -36.13 -15.26 -2.41
CA GLU A 89 -35.22 -15.16 -3.53
C GLU A 89 -34.64 -13.75 -3.67
N LEU A 90 -35.50 -12.76 -3.83
CA LEU A 90 -35.08 -11.39 -4.08
C LEU A 90 -34.25 -10.76 -2.96
N PRO A 91 -34.59 -10.92 -1.67
CA PRO A 91 -33.72 -10.47 -0.58
C PRO A 91 -32.34 -11.09 -0.61
N LEU A 92 -32.21 -12.39 -0.94
CA LEU A 92 -30.91 -13.06 -1.07
C LEU A 92 -30.11 -12.54 -2.26
N VAL A 93 -30.78 -12.33 -3.40
CA VAL A 93 -30.15 -11.74 -4.60
C VAL A 93 -29.64 -10.33 -4.29
N ILE A 94 -30.47 -9.49 -3.68
CA ILE A 94 -30.07 -8.13 -3.28
C ILE A 94 -28.87 -8.17 -2.35
N LEU A 95 -28.85 -9.06 -1.38
CA LEU A 95 -27.73 -9.25 -0.45
C LEU A 95 -26.43 -9.60 -1.18
N CYS A 96 -26.49 -10.56 -2.12
CA CYS A 96 -25.35 -10.94 -2.93
C CYS A 96 -24.87 -9.79 -3.81
N VAL A 97 -25.78 -9.07 -4.48
CA VAL A 97 -25.45 -7.92 -5.33
C VAL A 97 -24.81 -6.81 -4.50
N LEU A 98 -25.36 -6.44 -3.34
CA LEU A 98 -24.77 -5.46 -2.46
C LEU A 98 -23.34 -5.86 -2.06
N ARG A 99 -23.11 -7.13 -1.70
CA ARG A 99 -21.79 -7.60 -1.31
C ARG A 99 -20.80 -7.68 -2.48
N ILE A 100 -21.25 -8.01 -3.67
CA ILE A 100 -20.39 -8.13 -4.85
C ILE A 100 -19.97 -6.75 -5.37
N PHE A 101 -20.86 -5.77 -5.36
CA PHE A 101 -20.64 -4.49 -6.02
C PHE A 101 -20.39 -3.31 -5.09
N LEU A 102 -21.02 -3.24 -3.93
CA LEU A 102 -21.06 -2.04 -3.10
C LEU A 102 -20.34 -2.16 -1.76
N LEU A 103 -20.54 -3.25 -1.04
CA LEU A 103 -20.05 -3.39 0.34
C LEU A 103 -18.64 -4.01 0.35
N ARG A 104 -17.62 -3.18 0.42
CA ARG A 104 -16.21 -3.62 0.48
C ARG A 104 -15.81 -4.03 1.90
N GLU A 105 -16.13 -3.21 2.89
CA GLU A 105 -15.95 -3.50 4.31
C GLU A 105 -17.26 -3.27 5.05
N ILE A 106 -17.59 -4.11 6.02
CA ILE A 106 -18.89 -4.09 6.71
C ILE A 106 -18.71 -3.50 8.10
N THR A 107 -19.45 -2.41 8.36
CA THR A 107 -19.53 -1.84 9.70
C THR A 107 -20.33 -2.74 10.64
N PRO A 108 -20.17 -2.63 11.99
CA PRO A 108 -20.97 -3.39 12.94
C PRO A 108 -22.48 -3.21 12.74
N PHE A 109 -22.92 -2.02 12.36
CA PHE A 109 -24.31 -1.72 12.03
C PHE A 109 -24.79 -2.53 10.81
N MET A 110 -24.02 -2.48 9.70
CA MET A 110 -24.34 -3.25 8.48
C MET A 110 -24.35 -4.74 8.76
N PHE A 111 -23.42 -5.24 9.59
CA PHE A 111 -23.39 -6.64 9.98
C PHE A 111 -24.70 -7.09 10.67
N VAL A 112 -25.21 -6.29 11.62
CA VAL A 112 -26.48 -6.61 12.29
C VAL A 112 -27.65 -6.57 11.31
N ILE A 113 -27.68 -5.63 10.38
CA ILE A 113 -28.71 -5.59 9.32
C ILE A 113 -28.64 -6.85 8.45
N LEU A 114 -27.44 -7.22 7.97
CA LEU A 114 -27.25 -8.42 7.16
C LEU A 114 -27.69 -9.69 7.89
N LEU A 115 -27.31 -9.82 9.17
CA LEU A 115 -27.75 -10.94 10.01
C LEU A 115 -29.27 -10.95 10.17
N SER A 116 -29.89 -9.80 10.35
CA SER A 116 -31.35 -9.67 10.46
C SER A 116 -32.07 -10.05 9.17
N ILE A 117 -31.51 -9.70 8.00
CA ILE A 117 -32.04 -10.15 6.69
C ILE A 117 -31.94 -11.68 6.57
N ILE A 118 -30.82 -12.27 7.03
CA ILE A 118 -30.66 -13.73 7.06
C ILE A 118 -31.75 -14.40 7.91
N VAL A 119 -31.98 -13.89 9.11
CA VAL A 119 -33.05 -14.37 10.01
C VAL A 119 -34.40 -14.22 9.33
N ALA A 120 -34.65 -13.09 8.67
CA ALA A 120 -35.87 -12.87 7.92
C ALA A 120 -36.11 -13.91 6.84
N VAL A 121 -35.09 -14.20 6.03
CA VAL A 121 -35.18 -15.24 4.98
C VAL A 121 -35.44 -16.62 5.60
N LEU A 122 -34.75 -16.96 6.68
CA LEU A 122 -34.97 -18.24 7.36
C LEU A 122 -36.42 -18.42 7.88
N VAL A 123 -36.98 -17.32 8.41
CA VAL A 123 -38.41 -17.33 8.84
C VAL A 123 -39.34 -17.51 7.66
N GLN A 124 -39.10 -16.84 6.52
CA GLN A 124 -39.86 -17.01 5.29
C GLN A 124 -39.77 -18.42 4.72
N VAL A 125 -38.54 -19.00 4.73
CA VAL A 125 -38.32 -20.40 4.33
C VAL A 125 -39.07 -21.37 5.22
N ALA A 126 -39.04 -21.17 6.54
CA ALA A 126 -39.74 -22.00 7.50
C ALA A 126 -41.26 -22.01 7.28
N GLU A 127 -41.83 -20.85 6.97
CA GLU A 127 -43.25 -20.76 6.64
C GLU A 127 -43.58 -21.35 5.26
N TYR A 128 -42.76 -21.06 4.24
CA TYR A 128 -42.94 -21.63 2.90
C TYR A 128 -43.06 -23.16 2.93
N TYR A 129 -42.23 -23.78 3.73
CA TYR A 129 -42.21 -25.24 3.90
C TYR A 129 -43.13 -25.74 5.00
N LYS A 130 -43.87 -24.88 5.70
CA LYS A 130 -44.77 -25.26 6.82
C LYS A 130 -44.11 -26.17 7.84
N ILE A 131 -42.89 -25.81 8.30
CA ILE A 131 -42.14 -26.63 9.24
C ILE A 131 -42.83 -26.65 10.58
N LYS A 132 -43.45 -27.80 10.89
CA LYS A 132 -44.20 -28.04 12.14
C LYS A 132 -43.30 -28.03 13.39
N ARG A 133 -41.98 -28.14 13.29
CA ARG A 133 -41.05 -28.18 14.43
C ARG A 133 -40.74 -26.81 15.02
N LEU A 134 -40.89 -25.71 14.31
CA LEU A 134 -40.86 -24.36 14.88
C LEU A 134 -42.19 -24.11 15.60
N LYS A 135 -42.38 -24.75 16.76
CA LYS A 135 -43.65 -24.77 17.50
C LYS A 135 -43.94 -23.47 18.28
N ASN A 136 -42.92 -22.58 18.44
CA ASN A 136 -43.12 -21.36 19.22
C ASN A 136 -43.62 -20.20 18.32
N PRO A 137 -44.92 -19.87 18.37
CA PRO A 137 -45.46 -18.82 17.53
C PRO A 137 -44.90 -17.41 17.85
N LYS A 138 -44.35 -17.23 19.07
CA LYS A 138 -43.72 -15.95 19.47
C LYS A 138 -42.41 -15.72 18.71
N VAL A 139 -41.55 -16.76 18.54
CA VAL A 139 -40.28 -16.66 17.78
C VAL A 139 -40.54 -16.36 16.32
N ILE A 140 -41.55 -16.99 15.73
CA ILE A 140 -41.92 -16.71 14.32
C ILE A 140 -42.45 -15.28 14.18
N ALA A 141 -43.26 -14.83 15.13
CA ALA A 141 -43.77 -13.47 15.13
C ALA A 141 -42.66 -12.40 15.30
N LEU A 142 -41.69 -12.62 16.19
CA LEU A 142 -40.50 -11.77 16.32
C LEU A 142 -39.67 -11.73 15.03
N GLY A 143 -39.50 -12.88 14.37
CA GLY A 143 -38.82 -12.89 13.05
C GLY A 143 -39.56 -12.07 12.00
N TYR A 144 -40.91 -12.14 11.98
CA TYR A 144 -41.69 -11.26 11.10
C TYR A 144 -41.67 -9.79 11.48
N GLU A 145 -41.55 -9.48 12.76
CA GLU A 145 -41.37 -8.13 13.24
C GLU A 145 -40.03 -7.52 12.75
N THR A 146 -38.95 -8.28 12.94
CA THR A 146 -37.61 -7.89 12.40
C THR A 146 -37.71 -7.64 10.90
N THR A 147 -38.35 -8.56 10.12
CA THR A 147 -38.50 -8.35 8.68
C THR A 147 -39.34 -7.12 8.33
N ALA A 148 -40.40 -6.85 9.10
CA ALA A 148 -41.24 -5.68 8.87
C ALA A 148 -40.50 -4.38 9.15
N ILE A 149 -39.75 -4.30 10.25
CA ILE A 149 -38.94 -3.12 10.60
C ILE A 149 -37.89 -2.85 9.51
N LEU A 150 -37.11 -3.88 9.14
CA LEU A 150 -36.11 -3.74 8.09
C LEU A 150 -36.73 -3.42 6.71
N GLY A 151 -37.87 -4.04 6.42
CA GLY A 151 -38.62 -3.75 5.21
C GLY A 151 -39.06 -2.30 5.14
N VAL A 152 -39.63 -1.75 6.21
CA VAL A 152 -40.04 -0.34 6.28
C VAL A 152 -38.83 0.59 6.13
N TYR A 153 -37.75 0.27 6.82
CA TYR A 153 -36.51 1.04 6.71
C TYR A 153 -35.96 1.04 5.28
N GLY A 154 -35.81 -0.13 4.68
CA GLY A 154 -35.36 -0.26 3.29
C GLY A 154 -36.32 0.39 2.27
N PHE A 155 -37.64 0.31 2.52
CA PHE A 155 -38.64 1.00 1.73
C PHE A 155 -38.45 2.52 1.77
N ILE A 156 -38.29 3.12 2.94
CA ILE A 156 -38.08 4.57 3.09
C ILE A 156 -36.81 4.98 2.37
N LEU A 157 -35.68 4.29 2.60
CA LEU A 157 -34.43 4.63 1.92
C LEU A 157 -34.51 4.49 0.40
N SER A 158 -35.13 3.44 -0.12
CA SER A 158 -35.28 3.25 -1.57
C SER A 158 -36.21 4.26 -2.19
N SER A 159 -37.20 4.78 -1.46
CA SER A 159 -38.15 5.74 -1.97
C SER A 159 -37.51 7.06 -2.42
N PHE A 160 -36.43 7.50 -1.76
CA PHE A 160 -35.70 8.70 -2.14
C PHE A 160 -35.12 8.66 -3.56
N PHE A 161 -34.80 7.47 -4.05
CA PHE A 161 -34.26 7.27 -5.41
C PHE A 161 -35.29 6.75 -6.38
N VAL A 162 -36.18 5.89 -5.91
CA VAL A 162 -37.19 5.22 -6.74
C VAL A 162 -38.35 6.17 -7.13
N LEU A 163 -38.79 7.02 -6.20
CA LEU A 163 -39.91 7.93 -6.49
C LEU A 163 -39.61 8.96 -7.61
N PRO A 164 -38.48 9.69 -7.62
CA PRO A 164 -38.13 10.60 -8.71
C PRO A 164 -38.05 9.88 -10.06
N PHE A 165 -37.45 8.65 -10.05
CA PHE A 165 -37.33 7.86 -11.26
C PHE A 165 -38.70 7.41 -11.78
N LEU A 166 -39.60 6.93 -10.90
CA LEU A 166 -40.95 6.54 -11.28
C LEU A 166 -41.78 7.75 -11.78
N LEU A 167 -41.59 8.92 -11.15
CA LEU A 167 -42.24 10.14 -11.57
C LEU A 167 -41.75 10.59 -12.95
N SER A 168 -40.44 10.57 -13.18
CA SER A 168 -39.85 10.87 -14.48
C SER A 168 -40.36 9.91 -15.57
N MET A 169 -40.40 8.62 -15.30
CA MET A 169 -40.98 7.63 -16.21
C MET A 169 -42.45 7.88 -16.48
N LEU A 170 -43.23 8.23 -15.46
CA LEU A 170 -44.65 8.51 -15.62
C LEU A 170 -44.85 9.76 -16.49
N ILE A 171 -44.07 10.81 -16.27
CA ILE A 171 -44.11 12.04 -17.06
C ILE A 171 -43.72 11.73 -18.51
N SER A 172 -42.64 11.00 -18.76
CA SER A 172 -42.24 10.61 -20.11
C SER A 172 -43.26 9.72 -20.81
N PHE A 173 -43.96 8.88 -20.05
CA PHE A 173 -45.04 8.07 -20.59
C PHE A 173 -46.27 8.92 -20.95
N LEU A 174 -46.61 9.91 -20.12
CA LEU A 174 -47.75 10.80 -20.30
C LEU A 174 -47.49 11.89 -21.33
N SER A 175 -46.22 12.19 -21.68
CA SER A 175 -45.88 13.17 -22.73
C SER A 175 -46.24 12.66 -24.15
N PHE A 176 -46.46 11.35 -24.29
CA PHE A 176 -46.73 10.70 -25.59
C PHE A 176 -45.62 10.90 -26.65
N ASP A 177 -44.46 11.40 -26.30
CA ASP A 177 -43.32 11.60 -27.23
C ASP A 177 -42.85 10.26 -27.83
N TRP A 178 -42.83 9.19 -27.01
CA TRP A 178 -42.53 7.83 -27.46
C TRP A 178 -43.49 7.31 -28.50
N PHE A 179 -44.76 7.77 -28.47
CA PHE A 179 -45.79 7.37 -29.43
C PHE A 179 -45.55 8.04 -30.79
N ASN A 180 -45.10 9.30 -30.78
CA ASN A 180 -44.70 10.00 -32.00
C ASN A 180 -43.44 9.39 -32.62
N GLU A 181 -42.49 8.99 -31.83
CA GLU A 181 -41.29 8.24 -32.28
C GLU A 181 -41.68 6.86 -32.86
N LEU A 182 -42.62 6.18 -32.21
CA LEU A 182 -43.13 4.90 -32.69
C LEU A 182 -43.84 5.07 -34.06
N ILE A 183 -44.67 6.10 -34.21
CA ILE A 183 -45.37 6.41 -35.48
C ILE A 183 -44.34 6.75 -36.57
N SER A 184 -43.31 7.51 -36.26
CA SER A 184 -42.25 7.86 -37.25
C SER A 184 -41.49 6.62 -37.70
N ALA A 185 -41.30 5.64 -36.82
CA ALA A 185 -40.66 4.38 -37.15
C ALA A 185 -41.50 3.47 -38.09
N PHE A 186 -42.82 3.72 -38.15
CA PHE A 186 -43.71 3.07 -39.12
C PHE A 186 -43.82 3.79 -40.48
N SER A 187 -42.96 4.77 -40.75
CA SER A 187 -42.87 5.38 -42.07
C SER A 187 -42.39 4.42 -43.17
N TYR A 188 -42.77 4.63 -44.38
CA TYR A 188 -42.59 3.68 -45.52
C TYR A 188 -41.13 3.30 -45.75
N GLU A 189 -40.18 4.12 -45.37
CA GLU A 189 -38.75 3.92 -45.52
C GLU A 189 -38.18 2.78 -44.67
N TYR A 190 -38.83 2.40 -43.53
CA TYR A 190 -38.34 1.42 -42.58
C TYR A 190 -39.19 0.14 -42.52
N LEU A 191 -40.09 -0.08 -43.48
CA LEU A 191 -41.02 -1.23 -43.48
C LEU A 191 -40.33 -2.57 -43.51
N TYR A 192 -39.12 -2.66 -44.09
CA TYR A 192 -38.33 -3.88 -44.13
C TYR A 192 -37.68 -4.25 -42.77
N GLU A 193 -37.51 -3.27 -41.87
CA GLU A 193 -36.98 -3.46 -40.51
C GLU A 193 -38.06 -3.75 -39.46
N LEU A 194 -39.32 -3.74 -39.87
CA LEU A 194 -40.51 -3.88 -39.00
C LEU A 194 -40.41 -5.11 -38.06
N PRO A 195 -39.97 -6.32 -38.49
CA PRO A 195 -39.82 -7.45 -37.59
C PRO A 195 -38.75 -7.20 -36.50
N ALA A 196 -37.63 -6.56 -36.87
CA ALA A 196 -36.58 -6.21 -35.94
C ALA A 196 -37.00 -5.16 -34.92
N ILE A 197 -37.75 -4.14 -35.37
CA ILE A 197 -38.33 -3.09 -34.52
C ILE A 197 -39.37 -3.67 -33.53
N ILE A 198 -40.24 -4.54 -33.99
CA ILE A 198 -41.19 -5.25 -33.08
C ILE A 198 -40.45 -6.10 -32.05
N MET A 199 -39.44 -6.88 -32.48
CA MET A 199 -38.66 -7.71 -31.57
C MET A 199 -37.87 -6.87 -30.54
N SER A 200 -37.23 -5.79 -31.00
CA SER A 200 -36.50 -4.87 -30.09
C SER A 200 -37.45 -4.17 -29.12
N THR A 201 -38.62 -3.72 -29.54
CA THR A 201 -39.63 -3.13 -28.69
C THR A 201 -40.17 -4.13 -27.64
N LEU A 202 -40.42 -5.37 -28.05
CA LEU A 202 -40.83 -6.45 -27.12
C LEU A 202 -39.74 -6.72 -26.07
N ILE A 203 -38.49 -6.75 -26.49
CA ILE A 203 -37.33 -6.94 -25.57
C ILE A 203 -37.24 -5.75 -24.61
N ILE A 204 -37.35 -4.52 -25.11
CA ILE A 204 -37.31 -3.30 -24.28
C ILE A 204 -38.48 -3.30 -23.30
N CYS A 205 -39.70 -3.63 -23.71
CA CYS A 205 -40.86 -3.71 -22.80
C CYS A 205 -40.66 -4.79 -21.74
N LEU A 206 -40.09 -5.93 -22.10
CA LEU A 206 -39.76 -7.02 -21.16
C LEU A 206 -38.69 -6.55 -20.14
N LEU A 207 -37.59 -5.97 -20.59
CA LEU A 207 -36.54 -5.45 -19.72
C LEU A 207 -37.08 -4.33 -18.80
N LEU A 208 -37.90 -3.46 -19.30
CA LEU A 208 -38.55 -2.37 -18.55
C LEU A 208 -39.52 -2.95 -17.50
N GLY A 209 -40.32 -3.98 -17.84
CA GLY A 209 -41.15 -4.71 -16.88
C GLY A 209 -40.35 -5.39 -15.78
N LEU A 210 -39.23 -6.01 -16.12
CA LEU A 210 -38.32 -6.63 -15.17
C LEU A 210 -37.65 -5.60 -14.25
N PHE A 211 -37.21 -4.48 -14.82
CA PHE A 211 -36.66 -3.35 -14.08
C PHE A 211 -37.66 -2.74 -13.09
N LEU A 212 -38.90 -2.51 -13.53
CA LEU A 212 -40.00 -2.07 -12.66
C LEU A 212 -40.28 -3.07 -11.53
N LEU A 213 -40.14 -4.35 -11.78
CA LEU A 213 -40.32 -5.42 -10.78
C LEU A 213 -39.27 -5.32 -9.67
N VAL A 214 -38.01 -5.05 -10.04
CA VAL A 214 -36.93 -4.83 -9.08
C VAL A 214 -37.19 -3.54 -8.26
N ILE A 215 -37.55 -2.44 -8.93
CA ILE A 215 -37.83 -1.15 -8.29
C ILE A 215 -39.02 -1.26 -7.31
N LEU A 216 -40.11 -1.92 -7.70
CA LEU A 216 -41.28 -2.11 -6.86
C LEU A 216 -41.11 -3.16 -5.78
N SER A 217 -40.04 -3.95 -5.84
CA SER A 217 -39.82 -5.06 -4.93
C SER A 217 -39.77 -4.68 -3.45
N PRO A 218 -39.16 -3.57 -3.00
CA PRO A 218 -39.17 -3.16 -1.59
C PRO A 218 -40.62 -2.90 -1.11
N PHE A 219 -41.45 -2.29 -1.93
CA PHE A 219 -42.84 -1.98 -1.61
C PHE A 219 -43.68 -3.26 -1.44
N ILE A 220 -43.52 -4.21 -2.38
CA ILE A 220 -44.26 -5.47 -2.32
C ILE A 220 -43.80 -6.30 -1.12
N SER A 221 -42.50 -6.36 -0.87
CA SER A 221 -41.89 -7.09 0.24
C SER A 221 -42.38 -6.57 1.59
N VAL A 222 -42.43 -5.25 1.77
CA VAL A 222 -42.93 -4.61 3.01
C VAL A 222 -44.40 -4.99 3.27
N VAL A 223 -45.25 -4.90 2.24
CA VAL A 223 -46.68 -5.28 2.39
C VAL A 223 -46.79 -6.74 2.78
N LEU A 224 -46.00 -7.63 2.18
CA LEU A 224 -45.95 -9.06 2.50
C LEU A 224 -45.54 -9.29 3.97
N TYR A 225 -44.48 -8.60 4.42
CA TYR A 225 -43.94 -8.76 5.76
C TYR A 225 -44.90 -8.24 6.82
N ILE A 226 -45.46 -7.05 6.64
CA ILE A 226 -46.44 -6.47 7.55
C ILE A 226 -47.70 -7.38 7.64
N LYS A 227 -48.18 -7.86 6.49
CA LYS A 227 -49.33 -8.77 6.46
C LYS A 227 -49.06 -10.07 7.25
N ASN A 228 -47.87 -10.62 7.10
CA ASN A 228 -47.51 -11.82 7.85
C ASN A 228 -47.33 -11.55 9.33
N PHE A 229 -46.70 -10.43 9.73
CA PHE A 229 -46.59 -10.03 11.12
C PHE A 229 -47.99 -9.88 11.78
N ILE A 230 -48.91 -9.17 11.16
CA ILE A 230 -50.29 -8.98 11.66
C ILE A 230 -51.01 -10.31 11.79
N LYS A 231 -50.81 -11.23 10.81
CA LYS A 231 -51.46 -12.56 10.84
C LYS A 231 -51.00 -13.39 12.06
N TYR A 232 -49.71 -13.32 12.41
CA TYR A 232 -49.17 -14.08 13.54
C TYR A 232 -49.47 -13.43 14.88
N THR A 233 -49.38 -12.08 14.99
CA THR A 233 -49.64 -11.33 16.23
C THR A 233 -51.08 -11.37 16.62
N LYS A 234 -52.05 -11.46 15.68
CA LYS A 234 -53.49 -11.61 15.98
C LYS A 234 -53.78 -12.89 16.77
N ARG A 235 -52.95 -13.89 16.73
CA ARG A 235 -53.11 -15.18 17.39
C ARG A 235 -52.48 -15.23 18.80
N LEU A 236 -51.81 -14.18 19.22
CA LEU A 236 -51.07 -14.11 20.48
C LEU A 236 -51.83 -13.20 21.48
N ALA A 237 -51.95 -13.66 22.70
CA ALA A 237 -52.66 -12.93 23.77
C ALA A 237 -51.87 -11.72 24.27
N ASP A 238 -50.56 -11.84 24.41
CA ASP A 238 -49.68 -10.76 24.88
C ASP A 238 -48.91 -10.12 23.71
N LYS A 239 -49.21 -8.84 23.46
CA LYS A 239 -48.54 -8.05 22.40
C LYS A 239 -47.45 -7.13 22.91
N ARG A 240 -47.29 -6.97 24.22
CA ARG A 240 -46.28 -6.04 24.81
C ARG A 240 -44.87 -6.47 24.48
N ILE A 241 -44.61 -7.77 24.35
CA ILE A 241 -43.28 -8.30 23.98
C ILE A 241 -42.80 -7.72 22.65
N PHE A 242 -43.70 -7.54 21.68
CA PHE A 242 -43.32 -7.02 20.35
C PHE A 242 -42.93 -5.54 20.43
N ALA A 243 -43.69 -4.73 21.18
CA ALA A 243 -43.33 -3.31 21.36
C ALA A 243 -41.98 -3.15 22.04
N VAL A 244 -41.70 -3.97 23.08
CA VAL A 244 -40.39 -3.95 23.77
C VAL A 244 -39.28 -4.39 22.83
N PHE A 245 -39.49 -5.46 22.06
CA PHE A 245 -38.49 -5.94 21.11
C PHE A 245 -38.18 -4.89 20.01
N ALA A 246 -39.24 -4.27 19.44
CA ALA A 246 -39.04 -3.21 18.43
C ALA A 246 -38.19 -2.05 18.96
N VAL A 247 -38.52 -1.58 20.19
CA VAL A 247 -37.74 -0.50 20.83
C VAL A 247 -36.30 -0.92 21.08
N LEU A 248 -36.07 -2.11 21.63
CA LEU A 248 -34.72 -2.62 21.90
C LEU A 248 -33.93 -2.82 20.61
N TYR A 249 -34.55 -3.34 19.56
CA TYR A 249 -33.91 -3.56 18.27
C TYR A 249 -33.49 -2.25 17.64
N VAL A 250 -34.40 -1.26 17.58
CA VAL A 250 -34.07 0.08 17.07
C VAL A 250 -33.00 0.76 17.92
N PHE A 251 -33.07 0.61 19.25
CA PHE A 251 -32.05 1.15 20.15
C PHE A 251 -30.65 0.54 19.92
N VAL A 252 -30.55 -0.77 19.72
CA VAL A 252 -29.29 -1.45 19.39
C VAL A 252 -28.76 -0.95 18.06
N LEU A 253 -29.61 -0.80 17.03
CA LEU A 253 -29.21 -0.24 15.75
C LEU A 253 -28.71 1.20 15.90
N ALA A 254 -29.41 2.02 16.68
CA ALA A 254 -28.98 3.40 16.97
C ALA A 254 -27.62 3.46 17.69
N LEU A 255 -27.40 2.61 18.69
CA LEU A 255 -26.10 2.52 19.36
C LEU A 255 -24.95 2.14 18.43
N LEU A 256 -25.19 1.16 17.54
CA LEU A 256 -24.18 0.71 16.58
C LEU A 256 -23.91 1.72 15.46
N SER A 257 -24.82 2.69 15.25
CA SER A 257 -24.65 3.77 14.29
C SER A 257 -23.80 4.92 14.84
N ILE A 258 -23.58 4.98 16.17
CA ILE A 258 -22.76 6.03 16.79
C ILE A 258 -21.31 5.83 16.39
N GLN A 259 -20.80 6.79 15.61
CA GLN A 259 -19.39 6.85 15.25
C GLN A 259 -18.62 7.66 16.30
N PRO A 260 -17.36 7.32 16.62
CA PRO A 260 -16.52 8.14 17.49
C PRO A 260 -16.44 9.57 16.95
N SER A 261 -16.57 10.56 17.80
CA SER A 261 -16.48 11.95 17.38
C SER A 261 -15.05 12.29 16.94
N GLU A 262 -14.84 12.47 15.65
CA GLU A 262 -13.55 12.87 15.06
C GLU A 262 -13.20 14.32 15.38
N VAL A 263 -14.19 15.15 15.69
CA VAL A 263 -14.04 16.59 15.94
C VAL A 263 -13.00 16.85 17.02
N LYS A 264 -13.09 16.19 18.17
CA LYS A 264 -12.11 16.35 19.25
C LYS A 264 -10.70 15.90 18.89
N ILE A 265 -10.57 14.90 18.02
CA ILE A 265 -9.27 14.40 17.59
C ILE A 265 -8.64 15.36 16.59
N SER A 266 -9.40 15.83 15.62
CA SER A 266 -8.96 16.84 14.66
C SER A 266 -8.54 18.13 15.39
N ASP A 267 -9.33 18.60 16.35
CA ASP A 267 -9.00 19.78 17.15
C ASP A 267 -7.71 19.61 17.95
N ASN A 268 -7.50 18.44 18.56
CA ASN A 268 -6.26 18.17 19.31
C ASN A 268 -5.04 18.09 18.38
N ILE A 269 -5.17 17.50 17.20
CA ILE A 269 -4.08 17.45 16.22
C ILE A 269 -3.77 18.86 15.70
N GLN A 270 -4.80 19.66 15.43
CA GLN A 270 -4.63 21.04 15.00
C GLN A 270 -3.93 21.88 16.09
N LYS A 271 -4.32 21.73 17.35
CA LYS A 271 -3.62 22.38 18.49
C LYS A 271 -2.18 21.93 18.59
N TYR A 272 -1.91 20.62 18.46
CA TYR A 272 -0.55 20.06 18.45
C TYR A 272 0.33 20.70 17.37
N ARG A 273 -0.22 20.92 16.17
CA ARG A 273 0.49 21.59 15.05
C ARG A 273 0.80 23.06 15.31
N GLN A 274 -0.05 23.77 16.05
CA GLN A 274 0.08 25.20 16.31
C GLN A 274 1.11 25.51 17.40
N ILE A 275 1.50 24.53 18.21
CA ILE A 275 2.49 24.70 19.26
C ILE A 275 3.87 24.82 18.63
N SER A 276 4.56 25.94 18.91
CA SER A 276 5.89 26.25 18.39
C SER A 276 7.02 25.94 19.37
N GLY A 277 6.71 25.77 20.68
CA GLY A 277 7.67 25.42 21.71
C GLY A 277 7.82 23.91 21.87
N TYR A 278 9.06 23.39 21.84
CA TYR A 278 9.32 21.96 22.00
C TYR A 278 8.75 21.40 23.31
N GLU A 279 9.07 22.05 24.45
CA GLU A 279 8.63 21.57 25.79
C GLU A 279 7.10 21.58 25.93
N GLU A 280 6.47 22.68 25.50
CA GLU A 280 5.02 22.83 25.48
C GLU A 280 4.36 21.74 24.62
N LYS A 281 4.97 21.44 23.46
CA LYS A 281 4.48 20.41 22.55
C LYS A 281 4.58 19.01 23.15
N ILE A 282 5.69 18.71 23.82
CA ILE A 282 5.88 17.44 24.53
C ILE A 282 4.91 17.29 25.70
N GLU A 283 4.70 18.36 26.48
CA GLU A 283 3.74 18.33 27.59
C GLU A 283 2.30 18.13 27.09
N PHE A 284 1.90 18.85 26.05
CA PHE A 284 0.61 18.65 25.41
C PHE A 284 0.44 17.22 24.89
N ALA A 285 1.46 16.67 24.25
CA ALA A 285 1.45 15.33 23.71
C ALA A 285 1.35 14.25 24.81
N LYS A 286 2.10 14.39 25.92
CA LYS A 286 2.01 13.51 27.09
C LYS A 286 0.58 13.49 27.64
N ASN A 287 -0.03 14.66 27.79
CA ASN A 287 -1.38 14.78 28.35
C ASN A 287 -2.48 14.28 27.41
N THR A 288 -2.28 14.43 26.10
CA THR A 288 -3.31 14.15 25.09
C THR A 288 -3.18 12.74 24.49
N PHE A 289 -1.98 12.27 24.18
CA PHE A 289 -1.76 11.05 23.39
C PHE A 289 -1.27 9.87 24.21
N LYS A 290 -0.44 10.05 25.26
CA LYS A 290 0.29 8.96 25.96
C LYS A 290 -0.57 7.72 26.29
N ASN A 291 -1.77 7.92 26.82
CA ASN A 291 -2.66 6.81 27.22
C ASN A 291 -3.77 6.54 26.22
N LYS A 292 -3.78 7.21 25.08
CA LYS A 292 -4.84 7.16 24.06
C LYS A 292 -4.30 6.84 22.67
N GLU A 293 -3.05 6.50 22.56
CA GLU A 293 -2.37 6.20 21.28
C GLU A 293 -3.16 5.22 20.41
N PHE A 294 -3.59 4.10 21.01
CA PHE A 294 -4.39 3.10 20.30
C PHE A 294 -5.70 3.69 19.74
N ILE A 295 -6.33 4.60 20.48
CA ILE A 295 -7.59 5.25 20.07
C ILE A 295 -7.33 6.17 18.88
N TYR A 296 -6.26 6.99 18.92
CA TYR A 296 -5.90 7.87 17.82
C TYR A 296 -5.50 7.09 16.57
N LYS A 297 -4.66 6.06 16.70
CA LYS A 297 -4.29 5.17 15.59
C LYS A 297 -5.52 4.50 14.96
N LYS A 298 -6.45 4.03 15.78
CA LYS A 298 -7.69 3.40 15.31
C LYS A 298 -8.57 4.39 14.55
N ILE A 299 -8.81 5.59 15.11
CA ILE A 299 -9.72 6.57 14.51
C ILE A 299 -9.14 7.15 13.23
N LEU A 300 -7.84 7.49 13.19
CA LEU A 300 -7.18 7.93 11.97
C LEU A 300 -7.16 6.82 10.92
N GLY A 301 -6.93 5.57 11.33
CA GLY A 301 -7.04 4.41 10.45
C GLY A 301 -8.44 4.22 9.89
N ASP A 302 -9.47 4.34 10.73
CA ASP A 302 -10.86 4.25 10.30
C ASP A 302 -11.27 5.42 9.39
N LYS A 303 -10.76 6.63 9.63
CA LYS A 303 -10.92 7.79 8.74
C LYS A 303 -10.27 7.55 7.37
N TYR A 304 -9.07 7.00 7.34
CA TYR A 304 -8.35 6.70 6.11
C TYR A 304 -9.09 5.70 5.21
N ILE A 305 -9.68 4.65 5.81
CA ILE A 305 -10.41 3.61 5.07
C ILE A 305 -11.92 3.85 4.98
N ALA A 306 -12.42 4.99 5.44
CA ALA A 306 -13.86 5.29 5.54
C ALA A 306 -14.59 5.15 4.19
N LYS A 307 -13.98 5.60 3.07
CA LYS A 307 -14.54 5.49 1.73
C LYS A 307 -14.81 4.05 1.25
N TYR A 308 -14.21 3.06 1.92
CA TYR A 308 -14.46 1.64 1.62
C TYR A 308 -15.49 0.99 2.55
N LYS A 309 -15.79 1.66 3.69
CA LYS A 309 -16.74 1.16 4.69
C LYS A 309 -18.14 1.71 4.49
N TYR A 310 -18.23 3.00 4.16
CA TYR A 310 -19.48 3.72 4.16
C TYR A 310 -19.99 3.98 2.73
N PHE A 311 -21.30 4.07 2.58
CA PHE A 311 -21.96 4.35 1.30
C PHE A 311 -21.58 5.73 0.76
N ALA A 312 -21.61 6.73 1.62
CA ALA A 312 -21.29 8.11 1.33
C ALA A 312 -20.73 8.81 2.57
N ASP A 313 -20.25 10.03 2.42
CA ASP A 313 -19.89 10.91 3.52
C ASP A 313 -20.93 12.03 3.73
N LYS A 314 -20.68 12.90 4.69
CA LYS A 314 -21.57 14.03 5.04
C LYS A 314 -21.76 15.05 3.90
N THR A 315 -20.93 15.04 2.88
CA THR A 315 -20.96 15.95 1.73
C THR A 315 -21.85 15.45 0.60
N TYR A 316 -22.43 14.25 0.76
CA TYR A 316 -23.29 13.66 -0.25
C TYR A 316 -24.54 14.50 -0.53
N SER A 317 -24.74 14.90 -1.78
CA SER A 317 -25.85 15.74 -2.26
C SER A 317 -26.80 15.03 -3.24
N GLY A 318 -26.54 13.77 -3.55
CA GLY A 318 -27.21 13.08 -4.66
C GLY A 318 -28.74 12.98 -4.56
N VAL A 319 -29.36 13.15 -3.38
CA VAL A 319 -30.82 13.22 -3.24
C VAL A 319 -31.32 14.63 -3.58
N GLU A 320 -30.58 15.67 -3.16
CA GLU A 320 -30.88 17.08 -3.53
C GLU A 320 -30.82 17.23 -5.04
N ASP A 321 -29.77 16.76 -5.70
CA ASP A 321 -29.60 16.83 -7.16
C ASP A 321 -30.74 16.14 -7.92
N LEU A 322 -31.29 15.05 -7.39
CA LEU A 322 -32.43 14.34 -8.00
C LEU A 322 -33.76 15.07 -7.85
N HIS A 323 -33.89 15.91 -6.81
CA HIS A 323 -35.17 16.60 -6.46
C HIS A 323 -35.10 18.12 -6.63
N ASP A 324 -34.04 18.65 -7.24
CA ASP A 324 -33.74 20.08 -7.31
C ASP A 324 -34.77 20.84 -8.17
N ARG A 325 -35.50 20.17 -9.06
CA ARG A 325 -36.52 20.76 -9.94
C ARG A 325 -37.70 21.40 -9.18
N ASP A 326 -37.94 20.99 -7.93
CA ASP A 326 -39.15 21.36 -7.17
C ASP A 326 -38.88 22.26 -5.95
N GLY A 327 -37.63 22.69 -5.71
CA GLY A 327 -37.26 23.52 -4.55
C GLY A 327 -37.32 22.77 -3.21
N VAL A 328 -37.63 21.50 -3.20
CA VAL A 328 -37.76 20.64 -2.01
C VAL A 328 -36.56 19.73 -1.83
N GLY A 329 -35.58 19.74 -2.74
CA GLY A 329 -34.42 18.87 -2.74
C GLY A 329 -33.64 18.87 -1.43
N GLN A 330 -33.43 20.06 -0.84
CA GLN A 330 -32.71 20.18 0.45
C GLN A 330 -33.44 19.50 1.62
N ILE A 331 -34.79 19.54 1.62
CA ILE A 331 -35.60 18.89 2.67
C ILE A 331 -35.44 17.37 2.53
N TYR A 332 -35.60 16.86 1.31
CA TYR A 332 -35.39 15.43 1.03
C TYR A 332 -33.99 14.98 1.39
N GLN A 333 -32.96 15.76 1.06
CA GLN A 333 -31.55 15.43 1.43
C GLN A 333 -31.36 15.38 2.94
N ARG A 334 -31.92 16.35 3.68
CA ARG A 334 -31.81 16.34 5.17
C ARG A 334 -32.48 15.11 5.78
N VAL A 335 -33.70 14.77 5.32
CA VAL A 335 -34.43 13.58 5.80
C VAL A 335 -33.64 12.30 5.44
N PHE A 336 -33.13 12.21 4.19
CA PHE A 336 -32.30 11.10 3.76
C PHE A 336 -31.03 10.96 4.64
N ASN A 337 -30.32 12.04 4.92
CA ASN A 337 -29.11 12.01 5.74
C ASN A 337 -29.40 11.47 7.15
N VAL A 338 -30.53 11.82 7.75
CA VAL A 338 -30.95 11.27 9.05
C VAL A 338 -31.23 9.76 8.93
N MET A 339 -31.90 9.32 7.89
CA MET A 339 -32.21 7.90 7.69
C MET A 339 -31.00 7.08 7.28
N ALA A 340 -30.16 7.62 6.43
CA ALA A 340 -28.97 6.93 5.91
C ALA A 340 -27.75 7.07 6.81
N PHE A 341 -27.82 7.85 7.90
CA PHE A 341 -26.74 8.11 8.84
C PHE A 341 -25.88 6.86 9.20
N PRO A 342 -26.46 5.67 9.44
CA PRO A 342 -25.68 4.47 9.75
C PRO A 342 -24.80 3.96 8.60
N PHE A 343 -25.14 4.33 7.36
CA PHE A 343 -24.39 3.97 6.15
C PHE A 343 -23.50 5.09 5.63
N MET A 344 -23.55 6.25 6.29
CA MET A 344 -22.80 7.44 5.92
C MET A 344 -21.66 7.69 6.91
N TYR A 345 -20.57 8.22 6.40
CA TYR A 345 -19.46 8.66 7.22
C TYR A 345 -19.70 10.08 7.74
N ASN A 346 -19.52 10.29 9.04
CA ASN A 346 -19.77 11.60 9.65
C ASN A 346 -18.66 12.65 9.36
N GLY A 347 -17.55 12.24 8.76
CA GLY A 347 -16.49 13.13 8.26
C GLY A 347 -16.56 13.29 6.74
N GLU A 348 -15.49 13.79 6.16
CA GLU A 348 -15.28 13.83 4.70
C GLU A 348 -14.35 12.69 4.28
N PHE A 349 -14.56 12.14 3.08
CA PHE A 349 -13.64 11.17 2.50
C PHE A 349 -12.33 11.85 2.10
N ASN A 350 -11.47 12.09 3.08
CA ASN A 350 -10.15 12.68 2.86
C ASN A 350 -9.04 11.78 3.43
N PRO A 351 -8.64 10.72 2.70
CA PRO A 351 -7.55 9.85 3.12
C PRO A 351 -6.21 10.58 3.27
N SER A 352 -5.95 11.59 2.42
CA SER A 352 -4.71 12.35 2.47
C SER A 352 -4.57 13.11 3.79
N SER A 353 -5.66 13.75 4.28
CA SER A 353 -5.60 14.43 5.57
C SER A 353 -5.36 13.47 6.73
N ALA A 354 -6.00 12.28 6.70
CA ALA A 354 -5.78 11.26 7.72
C ALA A 354 -4.33 10.76 7.75
N ASN A 355 -3.71 10.61 6.56
CA ASN A 355 -2.30 10.21 6.46
C ASN A 355 -1.37 11.31 6.98
N ILE A 356 -1.62 12.58 6.64
CA ILE A 356 -0.86 13.72 7.17
C ILE A 356 -0.98 13.77 8.69
N ASP A 357 -2.21 13.65 9.24
CA ASP A 357 -2.48 13.65 10.67
C ASP A 357 -1.73 12.51 11.40
N TYR A 358 -1.68 11.34 10.76
CA TYR A 358 -0.99 10.17 11.30
C TYR A 358 0.51 10.34 11.30
N GLN A 359 1.08 10.82 10.19
CA GLN A 359 2.52 11.07 10.07
C GLN A 359 3.01 12.13 11.07
N GLU A 360 2.24 13.19 11.28
CA GLU A 360 2.58 14.26 12.22
C GLU A 360 2.74 13.80 13.66
N ILE A 361 2.03 12.75 14.07
CA ILE A 361 2.04 12.25 15.44
C ILE A 361 2.94 11.02 15.58
N PHE A 362 2.82 10.08 14.62
CA PHE A 362 3.37 8.72 14.73
C PHE A 362 4.55 8.46 13.80
N ASP A 363 4.99 9.47 13.07
CA ASP A 363 6.13 9.38 12.13
C ASP A 363 6.12 8.13 11.23
N ASP A 364 4.92 7.71 10.82
CA ASP A 364 4.69 6.49 10.06
C ASP A 364 3.61 6.75 9.00
N ASN A 365 3.57 5.92 7.98
CA ASN A 365 2.57 6.01 6.93
C ASN A 365 1.36 5.14 7.28
N ILE A 366 0.19 5.77 7.41
CA ILE A 366 -1.07 5.06 7.70
C ILE A 366 -1.40 4.01 6.63
N GLN A 367 -0.95 4.23 5.39
CA GLN A 367 -1.16 3.29 4.29
C GLN A 367 -0.47 1.96 4.56
N SER A 368 0.78 1.97 5.07
CA SER A 368 1.49 0.75 5.46
C SER A 368 0.80 0.06 6.64
N ALA A 369 0.38 0.84 7.67
CA ALA A 369 -0.32 0.32 8.84
C ALA A 369 -1.71 -0.28 8.51
N GLN A 370 -2.43 0.27 7.52
CA GLN A 370 -3.76 -0.18 7.10
C GLN A 370 -3.75 -1.02 5.82
N LYS A 371 -2.60 -1.31 5.25
CA LYS A 371 -2.41 -1.96 3.95
C LYS A 371 -3.23 -3.24 3.80
N GLN A 372 -3.16 -4.13 4.79
CA GLN A 372 -3.89 -5.40 4.73
C GLN A 372 -5.41 -5.19 4.70
N LYS A 373 -5.94 -4.25 5.49
CA LYS A 373 -7.37 -3.95 5.53
C LYS A 373 -7.85 -3.33 4.23
N ILE A 374 -7.09 -2.37 3.68
CA ILE A 374 -7.42 -1.73 2.40
C ILE A 374 -7.40 -2.77 1.29
N ARG A 375 -6.35 -3.57 1.21
CA ARG A 375 -6.21 -4.65 0.25
C ARG A 375 -7.41 -5.60 0.34
N LYS A 376 -7.76 -6.07 1.55
CA LYS A 376 -8.89 -6.94 1.80
C LYS A 376 -10.21 -6.31 1.35
N ALA A 377 -10.43 -5.03 1.63
CA ALA A 377 -11.62 -4.30 1.20
C ALA A 377 -11.70 -4.21 -0.34
N LEU A 378 -10.63 -3.84 -1.00
CA LEU A 378 -10.58 -3.71 -2.46
C LEU A 378 -10.80 -5.03 -3.19
N TYR A 379 -10.20 -6.12 -2.69
CA TYR A 379 -10.36 -7.45 -3.31
C TYR A 379 -11.70 -8.13 -2.97
N SER A 380 -12.53 -7.51 -2.17
CA SER A 380 -13.82 -8.05 -1.76
C SER A 380 -14.98 -7.64 -2.69
N THR A 381 -14.75 -6.82 -3.72
CA THR A 381 -15.76 -6.40 -4.71
C THR A 381 -15.23 -6.55 -6.15
N LEU A 382 -16.14 -6.50 -7.14
CA LEU A 382 -15.77 -6.52 -8.57
C LEU A 382 -15.18 -5.20 -9.05
N PHE A 383 -15.56 -4.07 -8.47
CA PHE A 383 -15.04 -2.76 -8.86
C PHE A 383 -13.66 -2.54 -8.24
N ARG A 384 -12.62 -2.65 -9.08
CA ARG A 384 -11.21 -2.53 -8.70
C ARG A 384 -10.54 -1.26 -9.20
N SER A 385 -11.30 -0.28 -9.69
CA SER A 385 -10.78 0.94 -10.32
C SER A 385 -9.82 1.75 -9.44
N ASP A 386 -9.90 1.59 -8.12
CA ASP A 386 -9.10 2.36 -7.17
C ASP A 386 -7.79 1.66 -6.76
N ILE A 387 -7.52 0.44 -7.24
CA ILE A 387 -6.33 -0.33 -6.84
C ILE A 387 -5.06 0.36 -7.30
N SER A 388 -5.04 0.84 -8.56
CA SER A 388 -3.92 1.58 -9.13
C SER A 388 -3.65 2.90 -8.39
N ALA A 389 -4.71 3.57 -7.92
CA ALA A 389 -4.59 4.84 -7.21
C ALA A 389 -3.97 4.71 -5.81
N LEU A 390 -4.02 3.52 -5.19
CA LEU A 390 -3.52 3.30 -3.84
C LEU A 390 -2.05 2.87 -3.77
N ALA A 391 -1.36 2.75 -4.91
CA ALA A 391 0.03 2.28 -4.97
C ALA A 391 0.30 1.00 -4.14
N LEU A 392 -0.75 0.20 -3.87
CA LEU A 392 -0.66 -1.04 -3.10
C LEU A 392 0.11 -2.13 -3.85
N ASP A 393 0.30 -1.92 -5.17
CA ASP A 393 0.99 -2.85 -6.05
C ASP A 393 2.51 -2.86 -5.88
N LYS A 394 3.07 -1.85 -5.19
CA LYS A 394 4.53 -1.79 -4.93
C LYS A 394 5.08 -3.02 -4.19
N ASP A 395 4.21 -3.80 -3.54
CA ASP A 395 4.60 -4.96 -2.72
C ASP A 395 4.09 -6.30 -3.24
N ALA A 396 3.59 -6.36 -4.47
CA ALA A 396 3.27 -7.64 -5.08
C ALA A 396 4.55 -8.46 -5.25
N LYS A 397 4.71 -9.46 -4.40
CA LYS A 397 5.84 -10.39 -4.44
C LYS A 397 5.60 -11.42 -5.55
N SER A 398 5.79 -11.02 -6.79
CA SER A 398 5.56 -11.87 -7.97
C SER A 398 6.84 -12.46 -8.55
N VAL A 399 8.00 -11.94 -8.15
CA VAL A 399 9.30 -12.39 -8.64
C VAL A 399 10.03 -13.15 -7.54
N LEU A 400 10.27 -14.43 -7.75
CA LEU A 400 11.02 -15.28 -6.85
C LEU A 400 12.53 -15.08 -7.07
N LEU A 401 13.26 -14.77 -6.01
CA LEU A 401 14.72 -14.92 -5.99
C LEU A 401 15.06 -16.42 -5.93
N LYS A 402 15.50 -16.99 -7.05
CA LYS A 402 15.88 -18.40 -7.15
C LYS A 402 17.24 -18.68 -6.48
N SER A 403 18.21 -17.79 -6.76
CA SER A 403 19.53 -17.93 -6.19
C SER A 403 20.26 -16.60 -6.05
N ARG A 404 21.11 -16.50 -5.04
CA ARG A 404 22.11 -15.45 -4.88
C ARG A 404 23.47 -16.09 -4.65
N LYS A 405 24.41 -15.80 -5.55
CA LYS A 405 25.80 -16.22 -5.47
C LYS A 405 26.67 -15.02 -5.13
N THR A 406 27.40 -15.09 -4.05
CA THR A 406 28.37 -14.06 -3.62
C THR A 406 29.78 -14.61 -3.72
N GLU A 407 30.63 -13.93 -4.48
CA GLU A 407 32.02 -14.31 -4.69
C GLU A 407 32.94 -13.16 -4.27
N VAL A 408 33.81 -13.42 -3.31
CA VAL A 408 34.79 -12.47 -2.81
C VAL A 408 36.15 -12.83 -3.36
N PHE A 409 36.79 -11.87 -4.00
CA PHE A 409 38.15 -11.99 -4.52
C PHE A 409 39.07 -11.08 -3.72
N THR A 410 40.08 -11.68 -3.09
CA THR A 410 41.10 -10.96 -2.32
C THR A 410 42.46 -11.16 -2.94
N ASN A 411 43.30 -10.14 -2.87
CA ASN A 411 44.71 -10.20 -3.21
C ASN A 411 45.52 -9.95 -1.92
N PRO A 412 46.46 -10.85 -1.54
CA PRO A 412 47.26 -10.68 -0.33
C PRO A 412 48.02 -9.35 -0.24
N ASP A 413 48.30 -8.74 -1.37
CA ASP A 413 49.04 -7.46 -1.46
C ASP A 413 48.12 -6.23 -1.47
N SER A 414 46.80 -6.41 -1.51
CA SER A 414 45.82 -5.31 -1.67
C SER A 414 44.97 -5.14 -0.42
N PRO A 415 44.72 -3.88 0.01
CA PRO A 415 43.87 -3.61 1.15
C PRO A 415 42.38 -3.66 0.80
N VAL A 416 42.03 -3.94 -0.46
CA VAL A 416 40.66 -4.00 -0.93
C VAL A 416 40.33 -5.35 -1.54
N ALA A 417 39.08 -5.77 -1.37
CA ALA A 417 38.48 -6.95 -1.98
C ALA A 417 37.46 -6.54 -3.06
N ARG A 418 37.33 -7.38 -4.07
CA ARG A 418 36.24 -7.31 -5.04
C ARG A 418 35.17 -8.31 -4.64
N VAL A 419 33.94 -7.86 -4.55
CA VAL A 419 32.77 -8.71 -4.30
C VAL A 419 31.86 -8.71 -5.52
N ASN A 420 31.58 -9.90 -6.05
CA ASN A 420 30.64 -10.10 -7.15
C ASN A 420 29.38 -10.74 -6.59
N ILE A 421 28.24 -10.17 -6.88
CA ILE A 421 26.93 -10.73 -6.51
C ILE A 421 26.16 -11.02 -7.79
N THR A 422 25.77 -12.28 -7.94
CA THR A 422 24.94 -12.73 -9.06
C THR A 422 23.62 -13.23 -8.52
N GLU A 423 22.53 -12.70 -9.02
CA GLU A 423 21.17 -13.04 -8.64
C GLU A 423 20.39 -13.59 -9.82
N GLU A 424 19.62 -14.66 -9.60
CA GLU A 424 18.71 -15.23 -10.55
C GLU A 424 17.28 -15.05 -10.07
N TYR A 425 16.48 -14.37 -10.86
CA TYR A 425 15.07 -14.10 -10.62
C TYR A 425 14.20 -14.96 -11.49
N PHE A 426 13.03 -15.34 -10.99
CA PHE A 426 12.00 -16.05 -11.75
C PHE A 426 10.65 -15.35 -11.53
N ASN A 427 10.03 -14.91 -12.61
CA ASN A 427 8.70 -14.33 -12.56
C ASN A 427 7.63 -15.42 -12.49
N THR A 428 6.90 -15.45 -11.38
CA THR A 428 5.81 -16.41 -11.17
C THR A 428 4.47 -15.93 -11.74
N ASP A 429 4.41 -14.70 -12.26
CA ASP A 429 3.22 -14.09 -12.82
C ASP A 429 3.08 -14.34 -14.34
N THR A 430 1.92 -13.94 -14.88
CA THR A 430 1.59 -13.98 -16.31
C THR A 430 1.92 -12.67 -17.03
N THR A 431 2.38 -11.65 -16.31
CA THR A 431 2.81 -10.34 -16.84
C THR A 431 4.27 -10.09 -16.53
N ASP A 432 4.92 -9.27 -17.34
CA ASP A 432 6.31 -8.88 -17.13
C ASP A 432 6.42 -8.02 -15.85
N LYS A 433 7.49 -8.21 -15.10
CA LYS A 433 7.69 -7.53 -13.81
C LYS A 433 9.06 -6.86 -13.74
N GLU A 434 9.12 -5.79 -12.93
CA GLU A 434 10.35 -5.13 -12.57
C GLU A 434 10.88 -5.66 -11.23
N VAL A 435 12.18 -5.87 -11.15
CA VAL A 435 12.90 -6.03 -9.89
C VAL A 435 13.44 -4.66 -9.49
N PHE A 436 13.12 -4.24 -8.28
CA PHE A 436 13.58 -2.98 -7.72
C PHE A 436 13.95 -3.15 -6.25
N TYR A 437 15.18 -2.75 -5.86
CA TYR A 437 15.56 -2.72 -4.46
C TYR A 437 16.67 -1.72 -4.14
N TYR A 438 16.70 -1.29 -2.90
CA TYR A 438 17.77 -0.51 -2.32
C TYR A 438 18.78 -1.43 -1.65
N LEU A 439 20.05 -1.10 -1.82
CA LEU A 439 21.14 -1.77 -1.13
C LEU A 439 22.07 -0.75 -0.49
N THR A 440 22.47 -1.03 0.75
CA THR A 440 23.50 -0.27 1.46
C THR A 440 24.80 -1.06 1.39
N LEU A 441 25.83 -0.47 0.80
CA LEU A 441 27.16 -1.06 0.75
C LEU A 441 27.95 -0.74 2.02
N PRO A 442 28.93 -1.59 2.38
CA PRO A 442 29.88 -1.27 3.43
C PRO A 442 30.54 0.08 3.21
N GLN A 443 30.99 0.71 4.29
CA GLN A 443 31.66 2.00 4.20
C GLN A 443 32.86 1.91 3.26
N GLY A 444 33.10 2.95 2.48
CA GLY A 444 34.20 3.00 1.52
C GLY A 444 33.98 2.21 0.23
N SER A 445 32.91 1.44 0.10
CA SER A 445 32.64 0.66 -1.10
C SER A 445 32.35 1.49 -2.34
N VAL A 446 32.69 0.96 -3.52
CA VAL A 446 32.39 1.53 -4.82
C VAL A 446 31.96 0.46 -5.82
N VAL A 447 30.87 0.68 -6.54
CA VAL A 447 30.38 -0.22 -7.59
C VAL A 447 31.24 -0.06 -8.84
N VAL A 448 31.65 -1.20 -9.43
CA VAL A 448 32.61 -1.27 -10.55
C VAL A 448 32.16 -2.14 -11.72
N ASP A 449 31.00 -2.79 -11.64
CA ASP A 449 30.50 -3.62 -12.74
C ASP A 449 28.99 -3.87 -12.60
N LEU A 450 28.34 -4.05 -13.76
CA LEU A 450 26.94 -4.50 -13.89
C LEU A 450 26.83 -5.36 -15.13
N LYS A 451 26.17 -6.53 -15.02
CA LYS A 451 25.86 -7.42 -16.13
C LYS A 451 24.43 -7.90 -16.07
N LEU A 452 23.81 -8.10 -17.21
CA LEU A 452 22.44 -8.55 -17.39
C LEU A 452 22.37 -9.67 -18.40
N GLY A 453 21.34 -10.50 -18.35
CA GLY A 453 21.09 -11.55 -19.31
C GLY A 453 21.11 -12.93 -18.71
N LYS A 454 20.52 -13.93 -19.38
CA LYS A 454 20.43 -15.31 -18.85
C LYS A 454 21.81 -15.92 -18.61
N GLU A 455 22.79 -15.56 -19.46
CA GLU A 455 24.18 -15.96 -19.34
C GLU A 455 25.11 -14.76 -18.98
N LEU A 456 24.53 -13.63 -18.52
CA LEU A 456 25.24 -12.39 -18.20
C LEU A 456 26.00 -11.80 -19.40
N GLU A 457 25.44 -11.96 -20.60
CA GLU A 457 26.01 -11.57 -21.89
C GLU A 457 26.01 -10.06 -22.14
N TYR A 458 25.14 -9.30 -21.46
CA TYR A 458 25.01 -7.86 -21.64
C TYR A 458 25.84 -7.13 -20.57
N GLN A 459 26.95 -6.54 -21.02
CA GLN A 459 27.84 -5.76 -20.17
C GLN A 459 27.28 -4.34 -19.99
N GLY A 460 27.14 -3.89 -18.76
CA GLY A 460 26.80 -2.52 -18.42
C GLY A 460 27.90 -1.53 -18.79
N GLU A 461 27.51 -0.31 -19.08
CA GLU A 461 28.38 0.82 -19.34
C GLU A 461 28.09 1.99 -18.40
N ILE A 462 29.11 2.79 -18.08
CA ILE A 462 28.95 4.00 -17.27
C ILE A 462 28.42 5.13 -18.15
N SER A 463 27.33 5.70 -17.72
CA SER A 463 26.71 6.87 -18.31
C SER A 463 26.44 7.95 -17.25
N THR A 464 26.14 9.16 -17.68
CA THR A 464 25.69 10.23 -16.79
C THR A 464 24.38 9.83 -16.13
N LYS A 465 24.18 10.24 -14.88
CA LYS A 465 23.08 9.72 -14.05
C LYS A 465 21.70 10.03 -14.64
N GLY A 466 21.48 11.26 -15.11
CA GLY A 466 20.21 11.67 -15.72
C GLY A 466 19.95 10.94 -17.05
N ALA A 467 20.97 10.82 -17.92
CA ALA A 467 20.84 10.11 -19.19
C ALA A 467 20.55 8.62 -19.00
N ALA A 468 21.26 7.95 -18.08
CA ALA A 468 21.02 6.53 -17.76
C ALA A 468 19.59 6.31 -17.27
N ARG A 469 19.12 7.15 -16.36
CA ARG A 469 17.78 7.09 -15.79
C ARG A 469 16.70 7.34 -16.86
N LYS A 470 16.84 8.39 -17.64
CA LYS A 470 15.90 8.73 -18.72
C LYS A 470 15.84 7.63 -19.78
N THR A 471 16.98 7.06 -20.13
CA THR A 471 17.03 5.91 -21.05
C THR A 471 16.34 4.69 -20.45
N TYR A 472 16.61 4.37 -19.18
CA TYR A 472 15.95 3.26 -18.50
C TYR A 472 14.42 3.42 -18.53
N GLU A 473 13.89 4.59 -18.19
CA GLU A 473 12.45 4.88 -18.21
C GLU A 473 11.85 4.72 -19.59
N GLN A 474 12.49 5.26 -20.63
CA GLN A 474 12.04 5.12 -22.01
C GLN A 474 12.00 3.66 -22.45
N GLN A 475 13.00 2.85 -22.05
CA GLN A 475 13.04 1.42 -22.39
C GLN A 475 11.97 0.63 -21.65
N VAL A 476 11.70 0.92 -20.38
CA VAL A 476 10.63 0.28 -19.60
C VAL A 476 9.26 0.55 -20.24
N VAL A 477 8.97 1.79 -20.65
CA VAL A 477 7.74 2.13 -21.40
C VAL A 477 7.62 1.33 -22.69
N ASN A 478 8.74 1.12 -23.40
CA ASN A 478 8.78 0.37 -24.66
C ASN A 478 8.89 -1.16 -24.46
N ARG A 479 8.85 -1.66 -23.20
CA ARG A 479 8.97 -3.07 -22.82
C ARG A 479 10.28 -3.73 -23.33
N HIS A 480 11.38 -2.99 -23.27
CA HIS A 480 12.71 -3.49 -23.56
C HIS A 480 13.49 -3.80 -22.29
N ASP A 481 14.55 -4.58 -22.38
CA ASP A 481 15.27 -5.20 -21.27
C ASP A 481 16.47 -4.36 -20.76
N PRO A 482 16.31 -3.30 -19.95
CA PRO A 482 17.43 -2.62 -19.32
C PRO A 482 17.64 -3.06 -17.87
N ALA A 483 18.90 -2.88 -17.38
CA ALA A 483 19.19 -2.84 -15.95
C ALA A 483 19.90 -1.53 -15.60
N LEU A 484 19.57 -0.96 -14.44
CA LEU A 484 20.12 0.30 -13.96
C LEU A 484 20.61 0.14 -12.52
N LEU A 485 21.87 0.57 -12.27
CA LEU A 485 22.47 0.58 -10.94
C LEU A 485 23.01 1.97 -10.64
N GLU A 486 22.44 2.64 -9.66
CA GLU A 486 22.70 4.03 -9.34
C GLU A 486 23.11 4.23 -7.88
N LYS A 487 23.95 5.22 -7.61
CA LYS A 487 24.26 5.70 -6.26
C LYS A 487 23.24 6.77 -5.87
N ASN A 488 22.45 6.53 -4.81
CA ASN A 488 21.40 7.43 -4.32
C ASN A 488 21.73 8.12 -2.99
N GLY A 489 22.87 7.89 -2.47
CA GLY A 489 23.37 8.46 -1.22
C GLY A 489 24.85 8.18 -1.07
N LEU A 490 25.42 8.41 0.10
CA LEU A 490 26.85 8.17 0.32
C LEU A 490 27.18 6.68 0.29
N ARG A 491 26.28 5.83 0.75
CA ARG A 491 26.44 4.36 0.82
C ARG A 491 25.30 3.59 0.14
N GLN A 492 24.20 4.25 -0.21
CA GLN A 492 23.02 3.64 -0.80
C GLN A 492 23.09 3.61 -2.32
N TYR A 493 22.60 2.50 -2.84
CA TYR A 493 22.45 2.28 -4.28
C TYR A 493 21.06 1.72 -4.56
N THR A 494 20.55 1.95 -5.75
CA THR A 494 19.35 1.30 -6.28
C THR A 494 19.72 0.41 -7.44
N LEU A 495 19.18 -0.81 -7.45
CA LEU A 495 19.20 -1.71 -8.59
C LEU A 495 17.80 -1.88 -9.14
N ARG A 496 17.67 -1.69 -10.44
CA ARG A 496 16.44 -1.91 -11.20
C ARG A 496 16.72 -2.82 -12.38
N VAL A 497 15.85 -3.80 -12.61
CA VAL A 497 15.93 -4.74 -13.72
C VAL A 497 14.54 -4.95 -14.31
N TYR A 498 14.39 -4.68 -15.60
CA TYR A 498 13.14 -4.85 -16.33
C TYR A 498 13.40 -5.38 -17.75
N PRO A 499 12.46 -6.22 -18.28
CA PRO A 499 11.51 -7.02 -17.53
C PRO A 499 12.14 -8.32 -17.04
N VAL A 500 11.61 -8.85 -15.94
CA VAL A 500 11.65 -10.29 -15.75
C VAL A 500 10.42 -10.83 -16.46
N GLN A 501 10.61 -11.45 -17.63
CA GLN A 501 9.52 -11.87 -18.49
C GLN A 501 8.59 -12.87 -17.81
N SER A 502 7.32 -12.86 -18.20
CA SER A 502 6.29 -13.78 -17.66
C SER A 502 6.77 -15.23 -17.71
N LYS A 503 6.73 -15.92 -16.54
CA LYS A 503 7.10 -17.34 -16.39
C LYS A 503 8.54 -17.67 -16.81
N ASP A 504 9.43 -16.67 -16.85
CA ASP A 504 10.82 -16.84 -17.27
C ASP A 504 11.80 -16.35 -16.17
N SER A 505 13.08 -16.64 -16.38
CA SER A 505 14.17 -16.27 -15.48
C SER A 505 15.06 -15.20 -16.10
N GLN A 506 15.55 -14.29 -15.23
CA GLN A 506 16.53 -13.27 -15.58
C GLN A 506 17.66 -13.28 -14.55
N LYS A 507 18.92 -13.18 -15.03
CA LYS A 507 20.06 -12.98 -14.13
C LYS A 507 20.59 -11.57 -14.24
N VAL A 508 21.03 -11.06 -13.10
CA VAL A 508 21.81 -9.83 -12.98
C VAL A 508 23.02 -10.08 -12.11
N SER A 509 24.13 -9.47 -12.49
CA SER A 509 25.35 -9.52 -11.67
C SER A 509 25.90 -8.12 -11.50
N TYR A 510 26.28 -7.76 -10.28
CA TYR A 510 26.99 -6.51 -10.01
C TYR A 510 28.19 -6.76 -9.13
N SER A 511 29.19 -5.90 -9.28
CA SER A 511 30.43 -6.01 -8.53
C SER A 511 30.74 -4.69 -7.82
N TYR A 512 31.25 -4.79 -6.62
CA TYR A 512 31.79 -3.64 -5.90
C TYR A 512 33.15 -3.97 -5.28
N ILE A 513 33.96 -2.93 -5.05
CA ILE A 513 35.20 -2.98 -4.32
C ILE A 513 34.94 -2.44 -2.93
N THR A 514 35.47 -3.10 -1.91
CA THR A 514 35.36 -2.67 -0.49
C THR A 514 36.66 -2.88 0.24
N THR A 515 36.87 -2.18 1.35
CA THR A 515 38.02 -2.35 2.23
C THR A 515 37.95 -3.70 2.95
N ILE A 516 39.10 -4.28 3.26
CA ILE A 516 39.23 -5.49 4.06
C ILE A 516 39.51 -5.06 5.50
N GLY A 517 38.71 -5.54 6.45
CA GLY A 517 38.91 -5.29 7.88
C GLY A 517 40.20 -5.95 8.41
N LYS A 518 40.67 -5.50 9.58
CA LYS A 518 41.93 -5.98 10.21
C LYS A 518 42.04 -7.51 10.34
N ASN A 519 40.92 -8.19 10.58
CA ASN A 519 40.83 -9.64 10.72
C ASN A 519 40.56 -10.36 9.40
N GLY A 520 40.72 -9.71 8.26
CA GLY A 520 40.38 -10.27 6.97
C GLY A 520 38.88 -10.30 6.68
N GLU A 521 38.12 -9.48 7.36
CA GLU A 521 36.65 -9.36 7.22
C GLU A 521 36.26 -8.53 5.99
N VAL A 522 35.32 -9.03 5.23
CA VAL A 522 34.76 -8.32 4.05
C VAL A 522 33.26 -8.16 4.25
N GLY A 523 32.81 -6.91 4.26
CA GLY A 523 31.40 -6.58 4.40
C GLY A 523 30.59 -6.89 3.14
N LEU A 524 29.37 -7.38 3.33
CA LEU A 524 28.37 -7.64 2.30
C LEU A 524 27.30 -6.54 2.30
N PRO A 525 26.54 -6.38 1.19
CA PRO A 525 25.46 -5.38 1.15
C PRO A 525 24.33 -5.73 2.09
N ASP A 526 23.75 -4.72 2.70
CA ASP A 526 22.48 -4.83 3.39
C ASP A 526 21.36 -4.43 2.42
N ILE A 527 20.41 -5.35 2.21
CA ILE A 527 19.28 -5.18 1.30
C ILE A 527 18.02 -5.13 2.15
N TYR A 528 17.48 -3.93 2.36
CA TYR A 528 16.38 -3.72 3.28
C TYR A 528 15.02 -3.43 2.62
N GLU A 529 15.00 -3.02 1.35
CA GLU A 529 13.76 -2.85 0.59
C GLU A 529 13.84 -3.61 -0.73
N LYS A 530 12.94 -4.58 -0.91
CA LYS A 530 12.79 -5.33 -2.16
C LYS A 530 11.35 -5.20 -2.63
N ARG A 531 11.15 -4.52 -3.75
CA ARG A 531 9.85 -4.45 -4.40
C ARG A 531 9.72 -5.62 -5.38
N ASN A 532 8.53 -6.23 -5.42
CA ASN A 532 8.18 -7.35 -6.29
C ASN A 532 9.01 -8.64 -6.09
N VAL A 533 9.93 -8.70 -5.15
CA VAL A 533 10.80 -9.85 -4.94
C VAL A 533 10.46 -10.54 -3.63
N TYR A 534 10.33 -11.86 -3.68
CA TYR A 534 10.18 -12.70 -2.49
C TYR A 534 11.17 -13.85 -2.48
N GLU A 535 11.42 -14.36 -1.30
CA GLU A 535 12.27 -15.52 -1.03
C GLU A 535 11.43 -16.64 -0.43
N ASN A 536 11.78 -17.87 -0.73
CA ASN A 536 11.13 -19.03 -0.13
C ASN A 536 12.19 -20.09 0.26
N ARG A 537 11.74 -21.22 0.80
CA ARG A 537 12.64 -22.32 1.23
C ARG A 537 13.48 -22.93 0.09
N ARG A 538 13.21 -22.62 -1.16
CA ARG A 538 13.94 -23.10 -2.33
C ARG A 538 14.98 -22.09 -2.84
N THR A 539 15.00 -20.87 -2.30
CA THR A 539 16.02 -19.85 -2.64
C THR A 539 17.40 -20.35 -2.20
N LYS A 540 18.35 -20.36 -3.12
CA LYS A 540 19.70 -20.89 -2.88
C LYS A 540 20.68 -19.76 -2.65
N TYR A 541 21.41 -19.79 -1.56
CA TYR A 541 22.52 -18.90 -1.26
C TYR A 541 23.83 -19.66 -1.38
N SER A 542 24.83 -19.06 -2.02
CA SER A 542 26.17 -19.61 -2.09
C SER A 542 27.22 -18.51 -1.92
N TYR A 543 28.23 -18.81 -1.11
CA TYR A 543 29.30 -17.88 -0.79
C TYR A 543 30.64 -18.52 -1.12
N LEU A 544 31.48 -17.77 -1.82
CA LEU A 544 32.82 -18.23 -2.22
C LEU A 544 33.86 -17.16 -1.90
N VAL A 545 35.00 -17.56 -1.43
CA VAL A 545 36.19 -16.71 -1.31
C VAL A 545 37.28 -17.32 -2.16
N ASN A 546 37.82 -16.57 -3.10
CA ASN A 546 38.83 -17.01 -4.07
C ASN A 546 38.46 -18.37 -4.68
N LYS A 547 37.20 -18.54 -5.10
CA LYS A 547 36.59 -19.76 -5.68
C LYS A 547 36.40 -20.92 -4.71
N LYS A 548 36.73 -20.79 -3.41
CA LYS A 548 36.49 -21.82 -2.40
C LYS A 548 35.13 -21.52 -1.71
N THR A 549 34.28 -22.54 -1.59
CA THR A 549 32.98 -22.42 -0.93
C THR A 549 33.09 -22.24 0.56
N ILE A 550 32.36 -21.29 1.13
CA ILE A 550 32.24 -21.02 2.56
C ILE A 550 30.83 -21.39 3.03
N LYS A 551 30.74 -22.04 4.20
CA LYS A 551 29.44 -22.50 4.74
C LYS A 551 28.82 -21.54 5.76
N ASN A 552 29.62 -20.74 6.45
CA ASN A 552 29.14 -19.88 7.54
C ASN A 552 29.42 -18.42 7.20
N VAL A 553 28.33 -17.66 6.99
CA VAL A 553 28.33 -16.22 6.88
C VAL A 553 27.48 -15.67 8.01
N HIS A 554 28.05 -14.81 8.83
CA HIS A 554 27.38 -14.21 9.97
C HIS A 554 27.28 -12.69 9.77
N SER A 555 26.09 -12.13 10.00
CA SER A 555 25.90 -10.68 10.11
C SER A 555 26.40 -9.87 8.91
N ASN A 556 26.12 -10.30 7.67
CA ASN A 556 26.59 -9.64 6.44
C ASN A 556 28.11 -9.43 6.36
N ILE A 557 28.90 -10.30 6.98
CA ILE A 557 30.36 -10.30 6.96
C ILE A 557 30.87 -11.67 6.50
N ILE A 558 31.87 -11.66 5.62
CA ILE A 558 32.61 -12.85 5.19
C ILE A 558 34.06 -12.76 5.71
N ASN A 559 34.50 -13.76 6.44
CA ASN A 559 35.89 -13.90 6.80
C ASN A 559 36.68 -14.52 5.66
N THR A 560 37.77 -13.87 5.29
CA THR A 560 38.69 -14.34 4.28
C THR A 560 39.87 -15.08 4.93
N ASP A 561 40.69 -15.75 4.11
CA ASP A 561 41.91 -16.44 4.60
C ASP A 561 43.04 -15.44 4.96
N LEU A 562 42.84 -14.14 4.79
CA LEU A 562 43.82 -13.10 5.10
C LEU A 562 43.77 -12.80 6.60
N LYS A 563 44.86 -13.12 7.31
CA LYS A 563 44.97 -12.89 8.75
C LYS A 563 45.45 -11.49 9.11
N THR A 564 46.12 -10.81 8.23
CA THR A 564 46.64 -9.45 8.43
C THR A 564 46.67 -8.70 7.11
N LEU A 565 46.29 -7.44 7.16
CA LEU A 565 46.40 -6.56 6.00
C LEU A 565 47.86 -6.14 5.79
N PRO A 566 48.37 -6.06 4.57
CA PRO A 566 49.72 -5.61 4.28
C PRO A 566 49.82 -4.08 4.32
N LEU A 567 49.62 -3.48 5.50
CA LEU A 567 49.66 -2.02 5.65
C LEU A 567 51.04 -1.55 6.17
N PRO A 568 51.51 -0.42 5.71
CA PRO A 568 50.97 0.50 4.71
C PRO A 568 51.19 0.04 3.26
N VAL A 569 50.20 0.32 2.39
CA VAL A 569 50.25 0.02 0.94
C VAL A 569 49.99 1.27 0.14
N CYS A 570 50.74 1.51 -0.90
CA CYS A 570 50.68 2.70 -1.71
C CYS A 570 50.46 2.38 -3.21
N SER A 571 49.83 3.32 -3.94
CA SER A 571 49.69 3.26 -5.39
C SER A 571 49.80 4.64 -6.00
N TYR A 572 50.32 4.72 -7.24
CA TYR A 572 50.33 5.93 -8.03
C TYR A 572 49.00 6.17 -8.74
N VAL A 573 48.45 7.37 -8.59
CA VAL A 573 47.26 7.82 -9.31
C VAL A 573 47.52 9.23 -9.82
N GLN A 574 47.45 9.45 -11.13
CA GLN A 574 47.75 10.74 -11.79
C GLN A 574 49.08 11.36 -11.33
N ASN A 575 50.15 10.56 -11.32
CA ASN A 575 51.48 10.92 -10.86
C ASN A 575 51.62 11.32 -9.38
N ASN A 576 50.55 11.19 -8.59
CA ASN A 576 50.60 11.39 -7.15
C ASN A 576 50.61 10.01 -6.45
N LEU A 577 51.35 9.96 -5.36
CA LEU A 577 51.43 8.77 -4.52
C LEU A 577 50.36 8.83 -3.44
N TYR A 578 49.48 7.80 -3.37
CA TYR A 578 48.45 7.65 -2.34
C TYR A 578 48.73 6.39 -1.55
N CYS A 579 48.74 6.53 -0.21
CA CYS A 579 49.04 5.47 0.72
C CYS A 579 47.82 5.19 1.62
N TYR A 580 47.45 3.93 1.68
CA TYR A 580 46.45 3.40 2.61
C TYR A 580 47.21 2.79 3.82
N LYS A 581 47.03 3.37 5.00
CA LYS A 581 47.81 3.06 6.18
C LYS A 581 46.95 3.09 7.42
N GLU A 582 47.37 2.35 8.44
CA GLU A 582 46.83 2.51 9.79
C GLU A 582 47.28 3.85 10.38
N THR A 583 46.44 4.44 11.15
CA THR A 583 46.79 5.58 11.99
C THR A 583 46.25 5.33 13.38
N GLU A 584 47.13 5.47 14.37
CA GLU A 584 46.69 5.54 15.75
C GLU A 584 46.25 6.98 16.03
N VAL A 585 44.92 7.21 16.08
CA VAL A 585 44.38 8.48 16.54
C VAL A 585 44.51 8.50 18.06
N THR A 586 45.68 8.93 18.53
CA THR A 586 45.96 9.06 19.96
C THR A 586 45.44 10.39 20.54
N ALA A 587 45.21 11.38 19.70
CA ALA A 587 44.71 12.67 20.11
C ALA A 587 43.19 12.78 19.89
N GLN A 588 42.47 13.09 20.95
CA GLN A 588 41.04 13.39 20.92
C GLN A 588 40.86 14.90 20.64
N PRO A 589 39.74 15.32 20.01
CA PRO A 589 39.43 16.74 19.93
C PRO A 589 39.37 17.33 21.34
N GLU A 590 40.06 18.43 21.56
CA GLU A 590 40.09 19.15 22.82
C GLU A 590 39.70 20.60 22.56
N ASN A 591 39.04 21.21 23.53
CA ASN A 591 38.58 22.61 23.49
C ASN A 591 37.71 22.91 22.25
N LYS A 592 36.92 21.90 21.79
CA LYS A 592 35.98 22.05 20.68
C LYS A 592 34.56 22.27 21.19
N LYS A 593 33.78 22.98 20.41
CA LYS A 593 32.37 23.17 20.66
C LYS A 593 31.59 22.22 19.74
N ILE A 594 30.92 21.22 20.32
CA ILE A 594 30.24 20.14 19.63
C ILE A 594 28.72 20.27 19.83
N ALA A 595 27.95 20.28 18.77
CA ALA A 595 26.51 20.13 18.86
C ALA A 595 26.13 18.67 18.66
N MET A 596 25.38 18.13 19.58
CA MET A 596 24.84 16.75 19.49
C MET A 596 23.33 16.82 19.38
N LEU A 597 22.81 16.39 18.23
CA LEU A 597 21.38 16.36 17.90
C LEU A 597 20.86 14.95 18.11
N LEU A 598 19.93 14.77 19.04
CA LEU A 598 19.35 13.47 19.42
C LEU A 598 17.90 13.40 18.96
N ASP A 599 17.60 12.44 18.14
CA ASP A 599 16.28 12.20 17.56
C ASP A 599 15.27 11.72 18.62
N THR A 600 14.19 12.46 18.78
CA THR A 600 13.09 12.14 19.69
C THR A 600 11.75 12.02 18.95
N SER A 601 11.80 11.70 17.67
CA SER A 601 10.60 11.36 16.90
C SER A 601 9.91 10.11 17.44
N TYR A 602 8.68 9.89 16.99
CA TYR A 602 7.90 8.71 17.42
C TYR A 602 8.52 7.38 16.98
N SER A 603 9.18 7.36 15.82
CA SER A 603 9.86 6.16 15.28
C SER A 603 11.02 5.72 16.16
N ASN A 604 11.73 6.66 16.76
CA ASN A 604 12.88 6.37 17.60
C ASN A 604 12.49 5.56 18.85
N LYS A 605 13.22 4.47 19.08
CA LYS A 605 13.04 3.57 20.25
C LYS A 605 14.28 3.50 21.13
N ILE A 606 15.28 4.31 20.80
CA ILE A 606 16.57 4.31 21.51
C ILE A 606 16.45 5.27 22.68
N SER A 607 16.89 4.83 23.87
CA SER A 607 17.15 5.69 25.00
C SER A 607 18.51 6.37 24.77
N TRP A 608 18.51 7.67 24.51
CA TRP A 608 19.76 8.39 24.26
C TRP A 608 20.62 8.54 25.51
N GLU A 609 20.01 8.59 26.69
CA GLU A 609 20.72 8.58 27.97
C GLU A 609 21.52 7.29 28.09
N ASP A 610 20.87 6.13 28.01
CA ASP A 610 21.54 4.82 28.07
C ASP A 610 22.60 4.64 26.98
N PHE A 611 22.31 5.11 25.77
CA PHE A 611 23.21 5.00 24.63
C PHE A 611 24.51 5.77 24.87
N LEU A 612 24.42 7.04 25.30
CA LEU A 612 25.58 7.90 25.49
C LEU A 612 26.34 7.54 26.77
N GLU A 613 25.66 7.10 27.84
CA GLU A 613 26.32 6.63 29.06
C GLU A 613 27.20 5.40 28.82
N ASN A 614 26.74 4.51 27.94
CA ASN A 614 27.46 3.27 27.62
C ASN A 614 28.51 3.47 26.51
N ASP A 615 28.56 4.60 25.82
CA ASP A 615 29.53 4.86 24.76
C ASP A 615 30.86 5.40 25.33
N SER A 616 31.88 4.57 25.30
CA SER A 616 33.20 4.91 25.85
C SER A 616 33.88 6.10 25.17
N GLU A 617 33.59 6.34 23.87
CA GLU A 617 34.20 7.45 23.14
C GLU A 617 33.49 8.76 23.46
N TYR A 618 32.17 8.73 23.66
CA TYR A 618 31.42 9.88 24.16
C TYR A 618 31.97 10.33 25.52
N GLN A 619 32.17 9.39 26.46
CA GLN A 619 32.69 9.74 27.79
C GLN A 619 34.10 10.38 27.72
N LYS A 620 34.95 9.93 26.79
CA LYS A 620 36.29 10.51 26.60
C LYS A 620 36.28 11.96 26.07
N ILE A 621 35.29 12.31 25.20
CA ILE A 621 35.18 13.66 24.63
C ILE A 621 34.38 14.63 25.50
N LYS A 622 33.49 14.13 26.35
CA LYS A 622 32.61 14.92 27.22
C LYS A 622 33.42 15.82 28.14
N ASP A 623 34.47 15.29 28.76
CA ASP A 623 35.27 16.03 29.75
C ASP A 623 36.23 17.06 29.12
N LYS A 624 36.54 16.90 27.84
CA LYS A 624 37.55 17.75 27.13
C LYS A 624 36.95 18.80 26.22
N ASN A 625 35.65 18.78 25.97
CA ASN A 625 34.96 19.62 25.01
C ASN A 625 33.70 20.23 25.60
N VAL A 626 33.22 21.29 24.96
CA VAL A 626 31.90 21.84 25.28
C VAL A 626 30.87 21.14 24.38
N ILE A 627 30.05 20.26 24.95
CA ILE A 627 29.02 19.52 24.21
C ILE A 627 27.66 20.11 24.55
N ASP A 628 27.03 20.68 23.56
CA ASP A 628 25.64 21.15 23.65
C ASP A 628 24.71 20.07 23.06
N ILE A 629 23.76 19.61 23.86
CA ILE A 629 22.82 18.56 23.51
C ILE A 629 21.49 19.17 23.06
N TYR A 630 20.94 18.69 21.99
CA TYR A 630 19.66 19.10 21.44
C TYR A 630 18.76 17.87 21.19
N PHE A 631 17.54 17.93 21.73
CA PHE A 631 16.48 17.01 21.32
C PHE A 631 15.75 17.57 20.11
N PHE A 632 15.42 16.74 19.14
CA PHE A 632 14.65 17.14 17.99
C PHE A 632 13.64 16.09 17.55
N ASN A 633 12.54 16.60 17.05
CA ASN A 633 11.54 15.90 16.23
C ASN A 633 11.17 16.82 15.06
N ASP A 634 9.95 17.36 15.00
CA ASP A 634 9.58 18.47 14.13
C ASP A 634 9.95 19.85 14.73
N LEU A 635 10.41 19.88 15.96
CA LEU A 635 10.96 21.05 16.67
C LEU A 635 12.31 20.70 17.29
N VAL A 636 13.05 21.72 17.74
CA VAL A 636 14.37 21.56 18.34
C VAL A 636 14.41 22.23 19.71
N SER A 637 15.01 21.57 20.70
CA SER A 637 15.22 22.13 22.05
C SER A 637 16.62 21.81 22.53
N LYS A 638 17.34 22.84 22.99
CA LYS A 638 18.61 22.68 23.67
C LYS A 638 18.38 22.16 25.10
N LYS A 639 19.12 21.13 25.50
CA LYS A 639 19.08 20.57 26.86
C LYS A 639 20.31 20.97 27.62
N ILE A 640 20.15 21.26 28.90
CA ILE A 640 21.23 21.65 29.78
C ILE A 640 21.95 20.41 30.30
N ASP A 641 21.20 19.35 30.58
CA ASP A 641 21.67 18.07 31.09
C ASP A 641 20.72 16.94 30.66
N LEU A 642 21.24 15.73 30.44
CA LEU A 642 20.42 14.55 30.11
C LEU A 642 19.82 13.91 31.39
N ASP A 643 20.53 13.97 32.50
CA ASP A 643 20.18 13.25 33.75
C ASP A 643 18.81 13.67 34.33
N ASN A 644 18.29 14.83 33.96
CA ASN A 644 17.01 15.36 34.44
C ASN A 644 15.92 15.48 33.37
N VAL A 645 16.14 14.98 32.18
CA VAL A 645 15.20 15.12 31.05
C VAL A 645 14.61 13.79 30.65
N THR A 646 13.34 13.56 30.99
CA THR A 646 12.62 12.37 30.51
C THR A 646 12.39 12.47 29.00
N GLN A 647 13.08 11.64 28.24
CA GLN A 647 12.85 11.50 26.82
C GLN A 647 11.39 11.06 26.55
N TYR A 648 10.72 11.74 25.64
CA TYR A 648 9.40 11.37 25.17
C TYR A 648 9.34 11.44 23.65
N ASN A 649 9.24 10.29 23.01
CA ASN A 649 9.31 10.18 21.57
C ASN A 649 7.93 10.37 20.95
N ILE A 650 7.78 11.42 20.15
CA ILE A 650 6.55 11.77 19.45
C ILE A 650 6.82 12.73 18.31
N GLY A 651 5.90 12.73 17.35
CA GLY A 651 5.97 13.64 16.22
C GLY A 651 6.88 13.13 15.11
N LYS A 652 6.92 13.88 14.04
CA LYS A 652 7.68 13.57 12.83
C LYS A 652 9.11 14.05 12.95
N THR A 653 10.06 13.29 12.40
CA THR A 653 11.45 13.71 12.29
C THR A 653 11.64 14.78 11.22
N LYS A 654 12.31 15.88 11.56
CA LYS A 654 12.72 16.92 10.61
C LYS A 654 14.21 17.22 10.74
N ARG A 655 15.04 16.36 10.18
CA ARG A 655 16.50 16.43 10.26
C ARG A 655 17.08 17.74 9.77
N LEU A 656 16.65 18.20 8.60
CA LEU A 656 17.15 19.43 7.99
C LEU A 656 16.82 20.67 8.83
N ASP A 657 15.61 20.73 9.38
CA ASP A 657 15.20 21.84 10.23
C ASP A 657 15.99 21.80 11.54
N ALA A 658 16.28 20.64 12.09
CA ALA A 658 17.12 20.45 13.28
C ALA A 658 18.56 20.93 13.03
N ILE A 659 19.16 20.54 11.92
CA ILE A 659 20.52 20.98 11.56
C ILE A 659 20.59 22.50 11.38
N LYS A 660 19.60 23.10 10.71
CA LYS A 660 19.54 24.56 10.50
C LYS A 660 19.35 25.33 11.81
N ALA A 661 18.58 24.81 12.76
CA ALA A 661 18.30 25.46 14.04
C ALA A 661 19.52 25.56 14.94
N VAL A 662 20.49 24.65 14.81
CA VAL A 662 21.72 24.65 15.62
C VAL A 662 22.68 25.79 15.26
N GLY A 663 22.62 26.29 14.01
CA GLY A 663 23.43 27.45 13.57
C GLY A 663 24.91 27.14 13.36
N LYS A 664 25.71 28.23 13.13
CA LYS A 664 27.10 28.14 12.66
C LYS A 664 28.16 28.19 13.77
N ASN A 665 27.74 28.08 15.05
CA ASN A 665 28.61 28.38 16.20
C ASN A 665 29.31 27.15 16.81
N TYR A 666 29.47 26.10 16.05
CA TYR A 666 30.08 24.85 16.46
C TYR A 666 31.25 24.45 15.59
N ASP A 667 32.18 23.67 16.14
CA ASP A 667 33.26 23.04 15.37
C ASP A 667 32.84 21.76 14.70
N ILE A 668 31.88 21.03 15.34
CA ILE A 668 31.38 19.73 14.86
C ILE A 668 29.87 19.66 15.17
N VAL A 669 29.11 19.09 14.23
CA VAL A 669 27.70 18.72 14.44
C VAL A 669 27.56 17.22 14.28
N ILE A 670 27.06 16.55 15.32
CA ILE A 670 26.80 15.10 15.33
C ILE A 670 25.29 14.90 15.50
N MET A 671 24.66 14.23 14.56
CA MET A 671 23.26 13.85 14.64
C MET A 671 23.15 12.34 14.88
N LEU A 672 22.43 11.95 15.93
CA LEU A 672 22.05 10.56 16.22
C LEU A 672 20.57 10.38 15.92
N THR A 673 20.23 9.44 15.08
CA THR A 673 18.86 9.16 14.64
C THR A 673 18.63 7.66 14.50
N ASP A 674 17.38 7.21 14.46
CA ASP A 674 17.05 5.86 14.04
C ASP A 674 17.10 5.74 12.51
N GLY A 675 17.07 4.52 11.98
CA GLY A 675 17.28 4.26 10.56
C GLY A 675 16.01 4.15 9.73
N ASP A 676 14.84 4.40 10.30
CA ASP A 676 13.56 4.03 9.65
C ASP A 676 12.95 5.11 8.76
N GLU A 677 13.67 6.23 8.49
CA GLU A 677 13.03 7.39 7.89
C GLU A 677 13.56 7.81 6.52
N TYR A 678 12.61 8.22 5.66
CA TYR A 678 12.87 8.91 4.41
C TYR A 678 12.73 10.41 4.61
N ASP A 679 13.78 11.18 4.37
CA ASP A 679 13.67 12.63 4.32
C ASP A 679 13.12 13.06 2.95
N ASP A 680 11.83 13.47 2.92
CA ASP A 680 11.16 13.97 1.71
C ASP A 680 11.63 15.37 1.29
N SER A 681 12.52 16.01 2.05
CA SER A 681 12.96 17.35 1.74
C SER A 681 14.03 17.34 0.63
N LYS A 682 13.68 17.89 -0.54
CA LYS A 682 14.61 18.23 -1.62
C LYS A 682 15.45 19.47 -1.31
N ARG A 683 15.54 19.87 -0.05
CA ARG A 683 16.23 21.12 0.37
C ARG A 683 17.72 20.87 0.57
N SER A 684 18.54 21.75 0.03
CA SER A 684 19.99 21.70 0.28
C SER A 684 20.35 22.36 1.63
N LEU A 685 21.46 21.91 2.21
CA LEU A 685 22.08 22.49 3.40
C LEU A 685 23.11 23.57 3.00
N SER A 686 22.79 24.45 2.07
CA SER A 686 23.72 25.43 1.48
C SER A 686 24.41 26.35 2.49
N ASP A 687 23.88 26.45 3.70
CA ASP A 687 24.34 27.46 4.68
C ASP A 687 25.16 26.88 5.84
N ILE A 688 25.48 25.59 5.82
CA ILE A 688 26.24 24.92 6.88
C ILE A 688 27.67 24.67 6.41
N ASN A 689 28.61 25.32 7.06
CA ASN A 689 30.06 25.19 6.79
C ASN A 689 30.80 24.38 7.88
N VAL A 690 30.03 23.71 8.78
CA VAL A 690 30.57 22.95 9.90
C VAL A 690 30.48 21.47 9.54
N PRO A 691 31.52 20.65 9.81
CA PRO A 691 31.47 19.21 9.59
C PRO A 691 30.24 18.57 10.23
N LEU A 692 29.38 17.97 9.38
CA LEU A 692 28.16 17.31 9.78
C LEU A 692 28.33 15.79 9.71
N TYR A 693 28.15 15.14 10.84
CA TYR A 693 28.17 13.70 10.96
C TYR A 693 26.79 13.17 11.33
N ILE A 694 26.34 12.10 10.65
CA ILE A 694 25.09 11.43 10.97
C ILE A 694 25.40 10.00 11.36
N ILE A 695 24.87 9.57 12.50
CA ILE A 695 24.98 8.21 13.02
C ILE A 695 23.57 7.61 13.07
N HIS A 696 23.38 6.48 12.40
CA HIS A 696 22.17 5.66 12.53
C HIS A 696 22.39 4.63 13.61
N ALA A 697 21.88 4.90 14.79
CA ALA A 697 22.18 4.11 15.98
C ALA A 697 21.58 2.69 15.97
N ASP A 698 20.56 2.43 15.14
CA ASP A 698 20.03 1.09 14.89
C ASP A 698 20.73 0.33 13.75
N GLY A 699 21.73 0.98 13.12
CA GLY A 699 22.52 0.42 12.01
C GLY A 699 21.83 0.45 10.64
N LYS A 700 20.57 0.89 10.56
CA LYS A 700 19.85 1.00 9.30
C LYS A 700 20.05 2.39 8.71
N ILE A 701 20.55 2.45 7.49
CA ILE A 701 20.78 3.70 6.76
C ILE A 701 19.71 3.82 5.68
N PRO A 702 18.74 4.76 5.81
CA PRO A 702 17.72 4.96 4.78
C PRO A 702 18.32 5.60 3.53
N PRO A 703 17.66 5.51 2.35
CA PRO A 703 18.08 6.22 1.17
C PRO A 703 17.89 7.72 1.38
N TYR A 704 19.00 8.46 1.33
CA TYR A 704 18.97 9.92 1.34
C TYR A 704 18.82 10.47 -0.08
N TYR A 705 18.19 11.65 -0.18
CA TYR A 705 18.26 12.41 -1.43
C TYR A 705 19.70 12.83 -1.72
N ASN A 706 20.05 12.91 -3.01
CA ASN A 706 21.39 13.31 -3.42
C ASN A 706 21.81 14.66 -2.84
N GLU A 707 20.91 15.62 -2.75
CA GLU A 707 21.15 16.97 -2.22
C GLU A 707 21.63 16.93 -0.77
N LEU A 708 21.00 16.12 0.08
CA LEU A 708 21.44 15.96 1.46
C LEU A 708 22.80 15.26 1.53
N SER A 709 22.99 14.20 0.75
CA SER A 709 24.27 13.47 0.69
C SER A 709 25.42 14.37 0.21
N LEU A 710 25.18 15.18 -0.80
CA LEU A 710 26.15 16.15 -1.31
C LEU A 710 26.42 17.27 -0.29
N SER A 711 25.39 17.71 0.44
CA SER A 711 25.54 18.70 1.50
C SER A 711 26.41 18.19 2.64
N ILE A 712 26.24 16.92 3.05
CA ILE A 712 27.09 16.29 4.06
C ILE A 712 28.56 16.25 3.58
N LEU A 713 28.80 15.85 2.34
CA LEU A 713 30.14 15.85 1.74
C LEU A 713 30.75 17.25 1.71
N LYS A 714 29.98 18.28 1.30
CA LYS A 714 30.47 19.68 1.22
C LYS A 714 30.86 20.25 2.58
N THR A 715 30.28 19.77 3.68
CA THR A 715 30.69 20.15 5.04
C THR A 715 31.96 19.40 5.52
N ASN A 716 32.58 18.56 4.71
CA ASN A 716 33.60 17.59 5.12
C ASN A 716 33.13 16.54 6.13
N GLY A 717 31.82 16.38 6.28
CA GLY A 717 31.23 15.34 7.13
C GLY A 717 31.04 14.00 6.42
N LYS A 718 30.39 13.06 7.10
CA LYS A 718 30.01 11.76 6.54
C LYS A 718 28.86 11.12 7.31
N ILE A 719 28.30 10.01 6.78
CA ILE A 719 27.49 9.09 7.57
C ILE A 719 28.47 8.15 8.29
N ALA A 720 28.61 8.32 9.59
CA ALA A 720 29.55 7.59 10.43
C ALA A 720 28.89 6.33 11.03
N ASN A 721 29.69 5.33 11.36
CA ASN A 721 29.20 4.11 11.98
C ASN A 721 28.92 4.32 13.48
N ASP A 722 29.79 5.08 14.17
CA ASP A 722 29.73 5.37 15.59
C ASP A 722 30.47 6.67 15.93
N ILE A 723 30.50 7.07 17.21
CA ILE A 723 31.18 8.28 17.69
C ILE A 723 32.68 8.18 17.48
N LYS A 724 33.29 7.01 17.61
CA LYS A 724 34.73 6.82 17.36
C LYS A 724 35.09 7.15 15.91
N ASP A 725 34.24 6.71 14.97
CA ASP A 725 34.43 6.99 13.55
C ASP A 725 34.33 8.49 13.24
N VAL A 726 33.44 9.23 13.93
CA VAL A 726 33.34 10.69 13.83
C VAL A 726 34.64 11.37 14.30
N ILE A 727 35.12 10.98 15.47
CA ILE A 727 36.31 11.57 16.10
C ILE A 727 37.54 11.33 15.21
N ASN A 728 37.71 10.11 14.73
CA ASN A 728 38.81 9.74 13.88
C ASN A 728 38.77 10.50 12.55
N ASP A 729 37.62 10.57 11.89
CA ASP A 729 37.47 11.29 10.62
C ASP A 729 37.75 12.78 10.76
N TYR A 730 37.19 13.41 11.81
CA TYR A 730 37.44 14.81 12.11
C TYR A 730 38.92 15.10 12.32
N TYR A 731 39.60 14.32 13.17
CA TYR A 731 41.03 14.51 13.46
C TYR A 731 41.90 14.36 12.20
N ILE A 732 41.64 13.33 11.40
CA ILE A 732 42.35 13.02 10.16
C ILE A 732 42.23 14.15 9.15
N LYS A 733 41.03 14.67 8.95
CA LYS A 733 40.76 15.75 8.01
C LYS A 733 41.36 17.09 8.45
N GLN A 734 41.49 17.35 9.74
CA GLN A 734 42.07 18.58 10.28
C GLN A 734 43.61 18.54 10.36
N ASN A 735 44.17 17.39 10.68
CA ASN A 735 45.62 17.32 11.02
C ASN A 735 46.44 16.56 9.98
N LEU A 736 45.82 15.73 9.15
CA LEU A 736 46.52 14.96 8.14
C LEU A 736 45.91 15.29 6.77
N SER A 737 46.70 15.34 5.73
CA SER A 737 46.21 15.52 4.35
C SER A 737 45.44 14.26 3.87
N GLY A 738 44.50 13.82 4.68
CA GLY A 738 43.68 12.63 4.42
C GLY A 738 42.59 12.89 3.40
N VAL A 739 42.46 11.96 2.45
CA VAL A 739 41.39 11.98 1.43
C VAL A 739 40.19 11.16 1.90
N TYR A 740 40.43 10.12 2.72
CA TYR A 740 39.42 9.20 3.21
C TYR A 740 39.85 8.55 4.52
N SER A 741 38.87 8.27 5.38
CA SER A 741 39.07 7.50 6.62
C SER A 741 37.99 6.42 6.77
N ASP A 742 38.37 5.30 7.40
CA ASP A 742 37.47 4.22 7.79
C ASP A 742 38.01 3.57 9.08
N GLY A 743 37.39 3.91 10.20
CA GLY A 743 37.89 3.51 11.51
C GLY A 743 39.30 4.02 11.76
N ASP A 744 40.26 3.09 11.94
CA ASP A 744 41.66 3.39 12.21
C ASP A 744 42.52 3.45 10.93
N VAL A 745 41.92 3.39 9.74
CA VAL A 745 42.66 3.33 8.48
C VAL A 745 42.40 4.60 7.67
N ILE A 746 43.44 5.13 7.06
CA ILE A 746 43.36 6.37 6.26
C ILE A 746 43.97 6.22 4.88
N LEU A 747 43.46 6.98 3.93
CA LEU A 747 44.04 7.21 2.63
C LEU A 747 44.63 8.61 2.59
N THR A 748 45.95 8.74 2.45
CA THR A 748 46.67 10.01 2.39
C THR A 748 47.42 10.19 1.11
N LYS A 749 47.60 11.45 0.69
CA LYS A 749 48.57 11.80 -0.38
C LYS A 749 49.95 11.99 0.23
N GLU A 750 50.94 11.31 -0.27
CA GLU A 750 52.29 11.33 0.23
C GLU A 750 53.31 11.86 -0.81
N ALA A 751 54.37 12.53 -0.36
CA ALA A 751 55.43 12.98 -1.27
C ALA A 751 56.43 11.83 -1.57
N LYS A 752 56.74 10.99 -0.55
CA LYS A 752 57.63 9.84 -0.62
C LYS A 752 57.15 8.78 0.35
N THR A 753 57.46 7.53 0.11
CA THR A 753 57.14 6.43 1.01
C THR A 753 58.23 5.37 0.99
N ASN A 754 58.43 4.68 2.12
CA ASN A 754 59.16 3.41 2.21
C ASN A 754 58.19 2.18 2.19
N ALA A 755 56.91 2.45 2.04
CA ALA A 755 55.87 1.40 2.02
C ALA A 755 55.86 0.67 0.65
N LYS A 756 55.20 -0.48 0.63
CA LYS A 756 55.02 -1.28 -0.58
C LYS A 756 54.17 -0.52 -1.60
N ILE A 757 54.68 -0.30 -2.78
CA ILE A 757 53.95 0.28 -3.91
C ILE A 757 53.40 -0.89 -4.73
N ILE A 758 52.08 -0.90 -4.94
CA ILE A 758 51.42 -1.92 -5.72
C ILE A 758 50.72 -1.30 -6.96
N ASN A 759 50.68 -2.10 -8.02
CA ASN A 759 49.88 -1.80 -9.20
C ASN A 759 48.67 -2.75 -9.24
N ASN A 760 47.64 -2.41 -8.47
CA ASN A 760 46.41 -3.19 -8.40
C ASN A 760 45.24 -2.33 -8.92
N SER A 761 44.57 -2.82 -9.97
CA SER A 761 43.49 -2.06 -10.62
C SER A 761 42.31 -1.76 -9.67
N ASP A 762 41.98 -2.66 -8.77
CA ASP A 762 40.88 -2.48 -7.83
C ASP A 762 41.24 -1.44 -6.75
N PHE A 763 42.47 -1.49 -6.25
CA PHE A 763 42.94 -0.46 -5.33
C PHE A 763 43.02 0.92 -5.99
N THR A 764 43.47 0.97 -7.25
CA THR A 764 43.48 2.20 -8.04
C THR A 764 42.08 2.77 -8.22
N LYS A 765 41.08 1.91 -8.56
CA LYS A 765 39.68 2.32 -8.68
C LYS A 765 39.09 2.84 -7.35
N PHE A 766 39.45 2.19 -6.24
CA PHE A 766 39.09 2.64 -4.90
C PHE A 766 39.61 4.04 -4.62
N ILE A 767 40.91 4.31 -4.91
CA ILE A 767 41.52 5.63 -4.75
C ILE A 767 40.78 6.67 -5.59
N TYR A 768 40.55 6.39 -6.89
CA TYR A 768 39.80 7.29 -7.75
C TYR A 768 38.41 7.61 -7.22
N SER A 769 37.70 6.65 -6.65
CA SER A 769 36.37 6.92 -6.07
C SER A 769 36.44 7.92 -4.92
N LYS A 770 37.47 7.84 -4.06
CA LYS A 770 37.66 8.74 -2.94
C LYS A 770 38.09 10.15 -3.41
N LEU A 771 38.91 10.22 -4.46
CA LEU A 771 39.29 11.49 -5.08
C LEU A 771 38.11 12.16 -5.76
N ILE A 772 37.16 11.40 -6.32
CA ILE A 772 35.94 11.97 -6.88
C ILE A 772 35.05 12.53 -5.76
N ASP A 773 34.85 11.80 -4.67
CA ASP A 773 34.08 12.28 -3.53
C ASP A 773 34.71 13.56 -2.93
N ASP A 774 36.04 13.61 -2.81
CA ASP A 774 36.80 14.82 -2.38
C ASP A 774 36.66 16.02 -3.38
N ASN A 775 36.70 15.76 -4.68
CA ASN A 775 36.44 16.76 -5.70
C ASN A 775 35.01 17.31 -5.62
N ILE A 776 34.01 16.45 -5.43
CA ILE A 776 32.61 16.86 -5.25
C ILE A 776 32.47 17.76 -4.01
N ALA A 777 33.17 17.44 -2.93
CA ALA A 777 33.15 18.25 -1.71
C ALA A 777 33.75 19.66 -1.90
N LYS A 778 34.81 19.80 -2.71
CA LYS A 778 35.61 21.00 -2.83
C LYS A 778 35.26 21.88 -4.04
N LYS A 779 34.76 21.31 -5.14
CA LYS A 779 34.46 22.03 -6.38
C LYS A 779 33.00 22.43 -6.46
N ASP A 780 32.70 23.42 -7.29
CA ASP A 780 31.33 23.81 -7.60
C ASP A 780 30.71 22.83 -8.60
N VAL A 781 29.88 21.95 -8.11
CA VAL A 781 29.15 20.93 -8.91
C VAL A 781 27.92 21.50 -9.63
N SER A 782 27.66 22.81 -9.55
CA SER A 782 26.68 23.47 -10.41
C SER A 782 27.25 23.75 -11.80
N ASP A 783 28.59 23.73 -11.93
CA ASP A 783 29.29 23.90 -13.21
C ASP A 783 29.33 22.53 -13.95
N ILE A 784 28.68 22.50 -15.11
CA ILE A 784 28.63 21.29 -15.97
C ILE A 784 30.03 20.83 -16.36
N SER A 785 30.99 21.72 -16.54
CA SER A 785 32.37 21.37 -16.90
C SER A 785 33.07 20.55 -15.81
N VAL A 786 32.77 20.85 -14.54
CA VAL A 786 33.25 20.07 -13.38
C VAL A 786 32.62 18.68 -13.35
N LEU A 787 31.32 18.63 -13.64
CA LEU A 787 30.60 17.34 -13.73
C LEU A 787 31.11 16.47 -14.88
N ASP A 788 31.42 17.08 -16.03
CA ASP A 788 31.98 16.37 -17.19
C ASP A 788 33.40 15.83 -16.87
N GLU A 789 34.22 16.54 -16.13
CA GLU A 789 35.52 16.04 -15.65
C GLU A 789 35.35 14.84 -14.72
N ILE A 790 34.43 14.97 -13.73
CA ILE A 790 34.12 13.89 -12.78
C ILE A 790 33.61 12.66 -13.54
N HIS A 791 32.66 12.85 -14.45
CA HIS A 791 32.10 11.78 -15.25
C HIS A 791 33.14 11.12 -16.14
N ARG A 792 34.02 11.87 -16.78
CA ARG A 792 35.12 11.34 -17.62
C ARG A 792 36.02 10.40 -16.81
N ILE A 793 36.38 10.79 -15.57
CA ILE A 793 37.17 9.93 -14.68
C ILE A 793 36.35 8.66 -14.30
N ALA A 794 35.08 8.84 -13.90
CA ALA A 794 34.19 7.73 -13.56
C ALA A 794 34.04 6.72 -14.71
N LYS A 795 33.81 7.21 -15.93
CA LYS A 795 33.68 6.39 -17.16
C LYS A 795 34.98 5.67 -17.50
N THR A 796 36.14 6.34 -17.41
CA THR A 796 37.45 5.74 -17.67
C THR A 796 37.79 4.62 -16.68
N GLN A 797 37.45 4.81 -15.40
CA GLN A 797 37.71 3.82 -14.36
C GLN A 797 36.61 2.78 -14.19
N GLY A 798 35.45 2.96 -14.83
CA GLY A 798 34.28 2.08 -14.67
C GLY A 798 33.77 2.07 -13.23
N ILE A 799 33.50 3.25 -12.66
CA ILE A 799 33.00 3.40 -11.29
C ILE A 799 31.72 4.22 -11.21
N VAL A 800 30.80 3.80 -10.35
CA VAL A 800 29.56 4.54 -10.08
C VAL A 800 29.85 5.68 -9.09
N THR A 801 29.30 6.86 -9.39
CA THR A 801 29.45 8.06 -8.56
C THR A 801 28.07 8.69 -8.28
N SER A 802 28.04 9.80 -7.57
CA SER A 802 26.80 10.57 -7.39
C SER A 802 26.21 11.12 -8.71
N TYR A 803 27.03 11.23 -9.76
CA TYR A 803 26.66 11.78 -11.07
C TYR A 803 26.80 10.79 -12.24
N SER A 804 27.22 9.55 -11.97
CA SER A 804 27.40 8.51 -13.00
C SER A 804 26.82 7.19 -12.52
N SER A 805 26.07 6.50 -13.39
CA SER A 805 25.38 5.24 -13.12
C SER A 805 25.79 4.16 -14.11
N TYR A 806 25.69 2.88 -13.72
CA TYR A 806 25.74 1.77 -14.66
C TYR A 806 24.37 1.52 -15.28
N ILE A 807 24.34 1.39 -16.61
CA ILE A 807 23.19 0.94 -17.35
C ILE A 807 23.60 -0.24 -18.25
N ALA A 808 22.89 -1.36 -18.17
CA ALA A 808 23.05 -2.49 -19.09
C ALA A 808 21.91 -2.47 -20.12
N LEU A 809 22.28 -2.48 -21.40
CA LEU A 809 21.41 -2.36 -22.55
C LEU A 809 21.61 -3.57 -23.47
N VAL A 810 20.53 -4.08 -24.03
CA VAL A 810 20.49 -5.35 -24.74
C VAL A 810 20.73 -5.18 -26.26
N ASN A 811 20.37 -4.02 -26.82
CA ASN A 811 20.44 -3.82 -28.28
C ASN A 811 21.01 -2.45 -28.68
N MET A 812 21.34 -2.29 -29.97
CA MET A 812 21.96 -1.07 -30.52
C MET A 812 21.01 0.14 -30.44
N PHE A 813 19.72 -0.03 -30.61
CA PHE A 813 18.75 1.06 -30.53
C PHE A 813 18.73 1.69 -29.14
N GLN A 814 18.77 0.86 -28.09
CA GLN A 814 18.86 1.34 -26.70
C GLN A 814 20.15 2.14 -26.49
N LYS A 815 21.27 1.70 -27.05
CA LYS A 815 22.56 2.42 -26.96
C LYS A 815 22.55 3.75 -27.71
N GLU A 816 21.87 3.83 -28.84
CA GLU A 816 21.66 5.08 -29.55
C GLU A 816 20.81 6.06 -28.74
N THR A 817 19.73 5.55 -28.12
CA THR A 817 18.89 6.34 -27.20
C THR A 817 19.72 6.89 -26.04
N LEU A 818 20.61 6.09 -25.46
CA LEU A 818 21.50 6.53 -24.39
C LEU A 818 22.43 7.67 -24.85
N LYS A 819 23.04 7.55 -26.03
CA LYS A 819 23.89 8.61 -26.58
C LYS A 819 23.17 9.94 -26.75
N VAL A 820 21.95 9.90 -27.31
CA VAL A 820 21.11 11.11 -27.44
C VAL A 820 20.83 11.73 -26.07
N ASN A 821 20.54 10.93 -25.04
CA ASN A 821 20.30 11.42 -23.70
C ASN A 821 21.58 11.95 -23.02
N GLU A 822 22.77 11.40 -23.34
CA GLU A 822 24.08 11.92 -22.86
C GLU A 822 24.44 13.29 -23.43
N GLU A 823 23.88 13.68 -24.57
CA GLU A 823 24.08 15.02 -25.18
C GLU A 823 23.10 16.07 -24.63
N SER A 824 22.09 15.66 -23.85
CA SER A 824 21.05 16.54 -23.31
C SER A 824 21.60 17.41 -22.17
N SER A 825 21.00 18.61 -21.98
CA SER A 825 21.40 19.55 -20.91
C SER A 825 21.10 19.02 -19.51
N ASP A 826 20.12 18.11 -19.37
CA ASP A 826 19.68 17.49 -18.12
C ASP A 826 20.37 16.14 -17.82
N ARG A 827 21.46 15.83 -18.53
CA ARG A 827 22.19 14.54 -18.40
C ARG A 827 22.68 14.21 -17.00
N TYR A 828 22.79 15.21 -16.12
CA TYR A 828 23.18 15.02 -14.71
C TYR A 828 22.03 15.13 -13.73
N ASP A 829 20.82 15.42 -14.21
CA ASP A 829 19.66 15.65 -13.32
C ASP A 829 19.29 14.38 -12.55
N ALA A 830 19.36 14.47 -11.25
CA ALA A 830 19.01 13.41 -10.32
C ALA A 830 17.51 13.41 -9.91
N ASN A 831 16.77 14.48 -10.28
CA ASN A 831 15.39 14.71 -9.80
C ASN A 831 14.30 14.05 -10.62
N LEU A 832 14.62 13.26 -11.64
CA LEU A 832 13.67 12.50 -12.45
C LEU A 832 12.94 11.36 -11.69
N GLN A 833 13.02 11.34 -10.35
CA GLN A 833 12.42 10.28 -9.52
C GLN A 833 10.89 10.24 -9.52
N SER A 834 10.21 11.33 -9.89
CA SER A 834 8.75 11.43 -9.74
C SER A 834 7.93 10.64 -10.76
N GLY A 835 8.52 10.19 -11.86
CA GLY A 835 7.84 9.43 -12.93
C GLY A 835 7.87 7.91 -12.75
N ILE A 836 8.95 7.39 -12.20
CA ILE A 836 9.27 5.95 -12.18
C ILE A 836 8.39 5.16 -11.20
N ASP A 837 8.02 5.76 -10.09
CA ASP A 837 7.11 5.16 -9.12
C ASP A 837 5.70 4.88 -9.69
N LYS A 838 5.36 5.46 -10.86
CA LYS A 838 4.09 5.25 -11.55
C LYS A 838 4.10 4.12 -12.58
N ILE A 839 5.28 3.72 -13.06
CA ILE A 839 5.42 2.70 -14.14
C ILE A 839 5.32 1.27 -13.61
N VAL A 840 5.37 1.07 -12.31
CA VAL A 840 5.30 -0.26 -11.71
C VAL A 840 3.87 -0.78 -11.78
N ASN A 841 3.63 -1.65 -12.75
CA ASN A 841 2.53 -2.62 -12.78
C ASN A 841 1.09 -2.08 -12.92
N GLU A 842 0.75 -1.54 -14.07
CA GLU A 842 -0.60 -1.66 -14.63
C GLU A 842 -0.79 -3.10 -15.18
N GLY A 843 -0.64 -4.08 -14.36
CA GLY A 843 -0.79 -5.47 -14.80
C GLY A 843 -1.14 -6.39 -13.65
N ASP A 844 -2.40 -6.74 -13.61
CA ASP A 844 -3.04 -7.83 -12.89
C ASP A 844 -2.12 -8.88 -12.28
N GLY A 845 -2.36 -9.20 -11.04
CA GLY A 845 -2.06 -10.49 -10.51
C GLY A 845 -1.35 -10.52 -9.17
N PHE A 846 -2.12 -10.36 -8.12
CA PHE A 846 -1.67 -10.72 -6.79
C PHE A 846 -1.92 -12.19 -6.53
N VAL A 847 -0.84 -12.92 -6.27
CA VAL A 847 -0.90 -14.23 -5.63
C VAL A 847 -0.17 -14.10 -4.30
N GLU A 848 -0.89 -13.87 -3.25
CA GLU A 848 -0.48 -14.30 -1.92
C GLU A 848 -1.59 -15.14 -1.33
N ASP A 849 -1.24 -16.34 -0.90
CA ASP A 849 -2.01 -17.12 0.06
C ASP A 849 -2.11 -16.34 1.37
N ILE A 850 -3.02 -15.36 1.41
CA ILE A 850 -3.48 -14.83 2.67
C ILE A 850 -4.42 -15.90 3.17
N GLN A 851 -3.95 -16.74 4.10
CA GLN A 851 -4.84 -17.47 5.00
C GLN A 851 -5.59 -16.43 5.84
N SER A 852 -6.60 -15.80 5.22
CA SER A 852 -7.49 -14.93 5.94
C SER A 852 -8.48 -15.80 6.68
N VAL A 853 -8.51 -15.68 7.99
CA VAL A 853 -9.65 -16.18 8.78
C VAL A 853 -10.89 -15.51 8.19
N PRO A 854 -11.94 -16.27 7.81
CA PRO A 854 -13.17 -15.71 7.27
C PRO A 854 -13.75 -14.68 8.23
N GLU A 855 -14.19 -13.54 7.70
CA GLU A 855 -14.87 -12.53 8.52
C GLU A 855 -16.23 -13.04 9.03
N PRO A 856 -16.75 -12.53 10.14
CA PRO A 856 -18.01 -13.00 10.73
C PRO A 856 -19.18 -12.98 9.73
N GLU A 857 -19.24 -11.99 8.84
CA GLU A 857 -20.26 -11.89 7.80
C GLU A 857 -20.13 -12.96 6.71
N GLN A 858 -18.91 -13.39 6.42
CA GLN A 858 -18.64 -14.45 5.45
C GLN A 858 -19.02 -15.81 6.03
N TRP A 859 -18.74 -16.03 7.32
CA TRP A 859 -19.25 -17.16 8.06
C TRP A 859 -20.79 -17.18 8.06
N ALA A 860 -21.42 -16.02 8.27
CA ALA A 860 -22.88 -15.91 8.21
C ALA A 860 -23.43 -16.32 6.84
N MET A 861 -22.79 -15.92 5.74
CA MET A 861 -23.18 -16.31 4.37
C MET A 861 -22.93 -17.79 4.09
N ILE A 862 -21.81 -18.34 4.55
CA ILE A 862 -21.49 -19.78 4.42
C ILE A 862 -22.50 -20.62 5.24
N ILE A 863 -22.78 -20.19 6.48
CA ILE A 863 -23.77 -20.86 7.34
C ILE A 863 -25.15 -20.81 6.69
N LEU A 864 -25.55 -19.65 6.13
CA LEU A 864 -26.82 -19.54 5.43
C LEU A 864 -26.91 -20.50 4.23
N GLY A 865 -25.86 -20.51 3.39
CA GLY A 865 -25.79 -21.43 2.25
C GLY A 865 -25.85 -22.90 2.68
N THR A 866 -25.12 -23.25 3.74
CA THR A 866 -25.10 -24.62 4.30
C THR A 866 -26.44 -24.99 4.92
N VAL A 867 -27.07 -24.09 5.67
CA VAL A 867 -28.40 -24.30 6.28
C VAL A 867 -29.47 -24.47 5.20
N LEU A 868 -29.42 -23.70 4.13
CA LEU A 868 -30.32 -23.84 2.99
C LEU A 868 -30.13 -25.20 2.29
N LEU A 869 -28.89 -25.61 2.06
CA LEU A 869 -28.58 -26.92 1.47
C LEU A 869 -29.00 -28.08 2.37
N LEU A 870 -28.70 -28.00 3.67
CA LEU A 870 -29.16 -28.99 4.66
C LEU A 870 -30.68 -29.04 4.73
N PHE A 871 -31.34 -27.91 4.63
CA PHE A 871 -32.79 -27.84 4.65
C PHE A 871 -33.45 -28.49 3.41
N ILE A 872 -32.83 -28.26 2.24
CA ILE A 872 -33.23 -28.92 0.98
C ILE A 872 -32.97 -30.42 1.08
N TYR A 873 -31.83 -30.84 1.64
CA TYR A 873 -31.46 -32.24 1.82
C TYR A 873 -32.37 -32.97 2.84
N MET A 874 -32.62 -32.35 4.01
CA MET A 874 -33.51 -32.92 5.03
C MET A 874 -34.93 -33.14 4.50
N LYS A 875 -35.43 -32.26 3.65
CA LYS A 875 -36.75 -32.41 3.06
C LYS A 875 -36.80 -33.46 1.96
N ARG A 876 -35.68 -33.68 1.24
CA ARG A 876 -35.57 -34.81 0.31
C ARG A 876 -35.76 -36.15 1.02
N ASN A 877 -35.20 -36.31 2.22
CA ASN A 877 -35.30 -37.55 3.00
C ASN A 877 -36.65 -37.70 3.70
N VAL A 878 -37.42 -36.62 3.90
CA VAL A 878 -38.78 -36.69 4.45
C VAL A 878 -39.83 -37.04 3.37
N ILE A 879 -39.55 -36.73 2.12
CA ILE A 879 -40.43 -37.07 0.96
C ILE A 879 -40.20 -38.51 0.52
N CYS A 880 -38.95 -39.03 0.58
CA CYS A 880 -38.63 -40.41 0.24
C CYS A 880 -39.05 -41.44 1.32
N LYS A 881 -39.56 -41.03 2.48
CA LYS A 881 -40.13 -41.91 3.54
C LYS A 881 -41.63 -41.90 3.57
N LYS A 882 -42.31 -41.38 2.58
CA LYS A 882 -43.78 -41.31 2.47
C LYS A 882 -44.33 -41.98 1.19
N ASP A 883 -43.46 -42.70 0.47
CA ASP A 883 -43.93 -43.65 -0.56
C ASP A 883 -43.81 -45.07 -0.06
#